data_fab615c4e5b2b67d4051d546fe2e7094
#
_entry.id   fab615c4e5b2b67d4051d546fe2e7094
#
_cell.length_a   1.000
_cell.length_b   1.000
_cell.length_c   1.000
_cell.angle_alpha   90.00
_cell.angle_beta   90.00
_cell.angle_gamma   90.00
#
_symmetry.space_group_name_H-M   'P 1'
#
loop_
_entity.id
_entity.type
_entity.pdbx_description
1 polymer ?
#
loop_
_entity_poly.entity_id
_entity_poly.type
_entity_poly.pdbx_seq_one_letter_code
_entity_poly.pdbx_strand_id
1 'polypeptide(L)'
;MVRSLSPALTTVLNGLTRVPSLALTIEDHVLHYAPYQSPGSADAWNDACLAEDGSLVRVQVTRGGFGFTSNLQVQRITDPTQAVQWSAWTTLPGAAGLIFEDGSCAISNSAGMLRAFAQRGTGGNDLWAWTSLDNGVSWTGPVSVVSPPGGALIKGIGSAGNHDVFFLYDVLGGEAMGCCFYSGGSWSALTAWSLPPIAGGAGVAAVFASALYTLIYSDGYSLFTCGFNPAGSVWSAGPVIASSTSSAIGRVSPRLSQANGLYTLTCIEYDTGTLTGSVYSYPRLRQSADLQHWSEGLILHDLPSTYGAVAVSWPAPPAGSAGARAYVLTLPTIYSASLFQASNPAQYLDASASVLSYTRLEQSGKPARLEVLLDNTQGRYNALVTPVNAAGGYQPIGLNASLVLSEGYCTGSPLTPTVVKVGTYRLAQIQFVRAPEANYLRLVAFDLSRNLDLVARYQQIYAGQTLGYLIAEIAARAGLFTIVLPTTSQIAQIVPMFVLQAGQTYRHALDELCSIYGLVYFLDQDETLQVRELASSDPSVWSYQPEIETISFGSTDQRANHVIVSGKPPIGPSSAALTTGEAFDDAHMRLIGLERLLHHVDPKLSTTVQCAQKASFLLAQQARAQVVHSVTVPLNPALQLFDGLTLSDSAAPTGSGQSSLCRILSLRAHYDARHGLNEMQMELEGL
;
A
#
# COMPACT_ATOMS: atom_id res chain seq x y z
N MET A 1 -19.64 1.59 10.56
CA MET A 1 -20.53 0.92 9.55
C MET A 1 -20.68 -0.51 9.98
N VAL A 2 -21.88 -0.97 10.18
CA VAL A 2 -22.16 -2.36 10.53
C VAL A 2 -22.00 -3.21 9.29
N ARG A 3 -21.44 -4.41 9.42
CA ARG A 3 -21.43 -5.38 8.32
C ARG A 3 -22.86 -5.72 7.93
N SER A 4 -23.15 -5.69 6.64
CA SER A 4 -24.49 -5.98 6.14
C SER A 4 -24.83 -7.46 6.35
N LEU A 5 -25.91 -7.73 7.04
CA LEU A 5 -26.44 -9.09 7.24
C LEU A 5 -27.63 -9.34 6.32
N SER A 6 -27.77 -10.60 5.86
CA SER A 6 -29.00 -11.01 5.21
C SER A 6 -30.17 -11.06 6.23
N PRO A 7 -31.42 -10.82 5.80
CA PRO A 7 -32.58 -10.93 6.69
C PRO A 7 -32.68 -12.27 7.39
N ALA A 8 -32.31 -13.35 6.69
CA ALA A 8 -32.33 -14.72 7.26
C ALA A 8 -31.32 -14.86 8.41
N LEU A 9 -30.12 -14.31 8.25
CA LEU A 9 -29.09 -14.33 9.29
C LEU A 9 -29.47 -13.45 10.48
N THR A 10 -30.05 -12.28 10.23
CA THR A 10 -30.58 -11.40 11.28
C THR A 10 -31.65 -12.11 12.11
N THR A 11 -32.55 -12.88 11.47
CA THR A 11 -33.57 -13.66 12.15
C THR A 11 -32.95 -14.71 13.06
N VAL A 12 -31.94 -15.45 12.60
CA VAL A 12 -31.22 -16.45 13.42
C VAL A 12 -30.51 -15.83 14.61
N LEU A 13 -29.87 -14.67 14.39
CA LEU A 13 -29.16 -13.93 15.46
C LEU A 13 -30.11 -13.44 16.57
N ASN A 14 -31.36 -13.16 16.24
CA ASN A 14 -32.41 -12.80 17.22
C ASN A 14 -33.10 -14.02 17.82
N GLY A 15 -32.80 -15.24 17.36
CA GLY A 15 -33.38 -16.49 17.84
C GLY A 15 -32.53 -17.15 18.92
N LEU A 16 -33.17 -18.09 19.65
CA LEU A 16 -32.50 -18.87 20.71
C LEU A 16 -31.73 -20.08 20.18
N THR A 17 -32.13 -20.61 19.02
CA THR A 17 -31.47 -21.78 18.42
C THR A 17 -30.55 -21.35 17.28
N ARG A 18 -29.27 -21.60 17.43
CA ARG A 18 -28.23 -21.17 16.49
C ARG A 18 -27.33 -22.34 16.15
N VAL A 19 -27.21 -22.66 14.87
CA VAL A 19 -26.24 -23.64 14.35
C VAL A 19 -25.11 -22.88 13.68
N PRO A 20 -23.91 -22.85 14.28
CA PRO A 20 -22.78 -22.08 13.72
C PRO A 20 -22.38 -22.54 12.32
N SER A 21 -22.00 -21.64 11.50
CA SER A 21 -21.40 -21.88 10.18
C SER A 21 -20.22 -20.94 9.95
N LEU A 22 -19.21 -21.44 9.28
CA LEU A 22 -18.04 -20.65 8.91
C LEU A 22 -17.55 -21.01 7.52
N ALA A 23 -16.83 -20.11 6.89
CA ALA A 23 -16.02 -20.39 5.71
C ALA A 23 -14.63 -19.84 5.91
N LEU A 24 -13.61 -20.62 5.58
CA LEU A 24 -12.22 -20.24 5.58
C LEU A 24 -11.60 -20.57 4.24
N THR A 25 -11.18 -19.53 3.51
CA THR A 25 -10.50 -19.67 2.24
C THR A 25 -9.06 -19.21 2.39
N ILE A 26 -8.12 -19.98 1.85
CA ILE A 26 -6.71 -19.62 1.79
C ILE A 26 -6.37 -19.28 0.34
N GLU A 27 -5.85 -18.09 0.13
CA GLU A 27 -5.51 -17.56 -1.18
C GLU A 27 -4.03 -17.17 -1.20
N ASP A 28 -3.29 -17.67 -2.19
CA ASP A 28 -1.91 -17.28 -2.35
C ASP A 28 -1.80 -15.98 -3.15
N HIS A 29 -1.39 -14.90 -2.47
CA HIS A 29 -1.18 -13.58 -3.06
C HIS A 29 0.27 -13.10 -2.95
N VAL A 30 1.19 -14.00 -2.70
CA VAL A 30 2.60 -13.63 -2.46
C VAL A 30 3.29 -13.25 -3.77
N LEU A 31 4.02 -12.14 -3.74
CA LEU A 31 5.02 -11.82 -4.76
C LEU A 31 6.14 -12.87 -4.69
N HIS A 32 6.29 -13.64 -5.74
CA HIS A 32 7.30 -14.68 -5.82
C HIS A 32 8.51 -14.17 -6.58
N TYR A 33 9.67 -14.37 -5.97
CA TYR A 33 10.95 -14.04 -6.54
C TYR A 33 11.53 -15.26 -7.24
N ALA A 34 11.60 -15.22 -8.56
CA ALA A 34 12.32 -16.22 -9.34
C ALA A 34 13.55 -15.57 -9.96
N PRO A 35 14.78 -15.91 -9.53
CA PRO A 35 15.97 -15.43 -10.20
C PRO A 35 16.02 -16.02 -11.61
N TYR A 36 16.12 -15.17 -12.61
CA TYR A 36 16.26 -15.55 -14.00
C TYR A 36 17.60 -15.10 -14.53
N GLN A 37 18.36 -16.03 -15.13
CA GLN A 37 19.59 -15.69 -15.82
C GLN A 37 19.30 -15.34 -17.27
N SER A 38 19.49 -14.09 -17.65
CA SER A 38 19.54 -13.67 -19.05
C SER A 38 20.99 -13.50 -19.46
N PRO A 39 21.40 -14.01 -20.62
CA PRO A 39 22.67 -13.61 -21.19
C PRO A 39 22.57 -12.12 -21.59
N GLY A 40 23.08 -11.24 -20.79
CA GLY A 40 23.04 -9.80 -21.00
C GLY A 40 24.45 -9.24 -21.23
N SER A 41 24.55 -8.20 -22.05
CA SER A 41 25.75 -7.38 -22.14
C SER A 41 25.81 -6.39 -20.97
N ALA A 42 26.99 -6.08 -20.51
CA ALA A 42 27.26 -5.39 -19.26
C ALA A 42 26.84 -3.90 -19.21
N ASP A 43 26.43 -3.26 -20.30
CA ASP A 43 26.24 -1.82 -20.39
C ASP A 43 24.97 -1.45 -21.17
N ALA A 44 23.80 -1.91 -20.71
CA ALA A 44 22.59 -1.69 -21.47
C ALA A 44 21.53 -0.89 -20.68
N TRP A 45 21.07 0.18 -21.29
CA TRP A 45 19.84 0.85 -20.86
C TRP A 45 18.65 0.11 -21.43
N ASN A 46 17.62 -0.06 -20.61
CA ASN A 46 16.50 -0.92 -20.96
C ASN A 46 15.16 -0.32 -20.59
N ASP A 47 14.19 -0.70 -21.38
CA ASP A 47 12.77 -0.58 -21.06
C ASP A 47 12.01 -1.80 -21.57
N ALA A 48 10.82 -2.05 -21.03
CA ALA A 48 10.01 -3.18 -21.44
C ALA A 48 8.52 -2.89 -21.34
N CYS A 49 7.73 -3.54 -22.18
CA CYS A 49 6.27 -3.51 -22.11
C CYS A 49 5.67 -4.86 -22.48
N LEU A 50 4.39 -5.04 -22.13
CA LEU A 50 3.61 -6.18 -22.60
C LEU A 50 3.03 -5.89 -23.97
N ALA A 51 3.11 -6.88 -24.86
CA ALA A 51 2.39 -6.93 -26.11
C ALA A 51 0.96 -7.43 -25.86
N GLU A 52 0.07 -7.24 -26.85
CA GLU A 52 -1.34 -7.63 -26.75
C GLU A 52 -1.53 -9.15 -26.59
N ASP A 53 -0.65 -9.94 -27.16
CA ASP A 53 -0.64 -11.40 -27.06
C ASP A 53 -0.10 -11.94 -25.72
N GLY A 54 0.20 -11.04 -24.77
CA GLY A 54 0.75 -11.37 -23.47
C GLY A 54 2.25 -11.64 -23.47
N SER A 55 2.95 -11.51 -24.58
CA SER A 55 4.41 -11.59 -24.59
C SER A 55 5.03 -10.34 -23.96
N LEU A 56 6.18 -10.51 -23.34
CA LEU A 56 6.99 -9.40 -22.82
C LEU A 56 8.04 -9.04 -23.85
N VAL A 57 8.09 -7.77 -24.23
CA VAL A 57 9.06 -7.22 -25.17
C VAL A 57 9.91 -6.19 -24.46
N ARG A 58 11.23 -6.31 -24.57
CA ARG A 58 12.18 -5.35 -24.02
C ARG A 58 13.08 -4.77 -25.09
N VAL A 59 13.51 -3.55 -24.87
CA VAL A 59 14.44 -2.81 -25.72
C VAL A 59 15.66 -2.40 -24.93
N GLN A 60 16.83 -2.41 -25.57
CA GLN A 60 18.07 -1.93 -24.94
C GLN A 60 18.92 -1.16 -25.93
N VAL A 61 19.68 -0.21 -25.41
CA VAL A 61 20.79 0.41 -26.11
C VAL A 61 22.08 -0.26 -25.63
N THR A 62 22.84 -0.91 -26.52
CA THR A 62 24.13 -1.49 -26.18
C THR A 62 25.26 -0.55 -26.54
N ARG A 63 26.23 -0.34 -25.65
CA ARG A 63 27.47 0.36 -25.99
C ARG A 63 28.42 -0.59 -26.70
N GLY A 64 28.90 -0.18 -27.86
CA GLY A 64 30.05 -0.82 -28.50
C GLY A 64 31.34 -0.45 -27.76
N GLY A 65 32.30 -1.41 -27.67
CA GLY A 65 33.61 -1.15 -27.09
C GLY A 65 34.34 0.00 -27.81
N PHE A 66 35.46 0.48 -27.28
CA PHE A 66 36.36 1.56 -27.71
C PHE A 66 36.16 2.11 -29.15
N GLY A 67 35.00 2.64 -29.50
CA GLY A 67 34.75 3.10 -30.86
C GLY A 67 33.37 3.67 -31.12
N PHE A 68 32.61 3.97 -30.07
CA PHE A 68 31.40 4.79 -30.18
C PHE A 68 30.20 4.28 -30.99
N THR A 69 30.21 3.02 -31.45
CA THR A 69 29.01 2.45 -32.10
C THR A 69 28.11 1.75 -31.08
N SER A 70 26.88 2.15 -31.02
CA SER A 70 25.83 1.52 -30.22
C SER A 70 24.79 0.86 -31.12
N ASN A 71 24.06 -0.09 -30.57
CA ASN A 71 22.93 -0.70 -31.28
C ASN A 71 21.67 -0.57 -30.40
N LEU A 72 20.56 -0.24 -31.01
CA LEU A 72 19.26 -0.41 -30.40
C LEU A 72 18.75 -1.80 -30.72
N GLN A 73 18.54 -2.61 -29.71
CA GLN A 73 18.16 -4.02 -29.85
C GLN A 73 16.86 -4.31 -29.11
N VAL A 74 16.17 -5.32 -29.60
CA VAL A 74 14.91 -5.80 -29.01
C VAL A 74 15.02 -7.29 -28.72
N GLN A 75 14.31 -7.73 -27.72
CA GLN A 75 14.19 -9.13 -27.32
C GLN A 75 12.75 -9.40 -26.85
N ARG A 76 12.25 -10.59 -27.08
CA ARG A 76 10.88 -10.98 -26.76
C ARG A 76 10.86 -12.33 -26.03
N ILE A 77 9.92 -12.46 -25.08
CA ILE A 77 9.57 -13.72 -24.44
C ILE A 77 8.07 -13.95 -24.59
N THR A 78 7.67 -15.07 -25.15
CA THR A 78 6.26 -15.38 -25.44
C THR A 78 5.46 -15.77 -24.20
N ASP A 79 6.10 -16.44 -23.26
CA ASP A 79 5.49 -16.80 -21.97
C ASP A 79 6.45 -16.45 -20.83
N PRO A 80 6.31 -15.26 -20.26
CA PRO A 80 7.15 -14.84 -19.15
C PRO A 80 6.92 -15.65 -17.85
N THR A 81 5.92 -16.52 -17.82
CA THR A 81 5.72 -17.45 -16.69
C THR A 81 6.66 -18.64 -16.72
N GLN A 82 7.19 -18.93 -17.91
CA GLN A 82 8.18 -19.99 -18.10
C GLN A 82 9.56 -19.36 -18.20
N ALA A 83 10.33 -19.50 -17.18
CA ALA A 83 11.60 -18.81 -16.90
C ALA A 83 12.72 -18.95 -17.95
N VAL A 84 12.49 -19.44 -19.17
CA VAL A 84 13.61 -20.08 -19.87
C VAL A 84 13.98 -19.53 -21.24
N GLN A 85 13.14 -18.81 -21.97
CA GLN A 85 13.56 -18.49 -23.34
C GLN A 85 13.17 -17.10 -23.83
N TRP A 86 13.99 -16.13 -23.52
CA TRP A 86 14.08 -14.94 -24.35
C TRP A 86 14.56 -15.31 -25.76
N SER A 87 13.98 -14.68 -26.80
CA SER A 87 14.56 -14.74 -28.13
C SER A 87 15.99 -14.22 -28.13
N ALA A 88 16.75 -14.47 -29.19
CA ALA A 88 18.03 -13.79 -29.38
C ALA A 88 17.78 -12.26 -29.48
N TRP A 89 18.75 -11.44 -29.09
CA TRP A 89 18.72 -10.01 -29.31
C TRP A 89 18.75 -9.70 -30.81
N THR A 90 17.80 -8.90 -31.26
CA THR A 90 17.68 -8.47 -32.65
C THR A 90 17.89 -6.97 -32.72
N THR A 91 18.81 -6.52 -33.55
CA THR A 91 19.03 -5.08 -33.81
C THR A 91 17.89 -4.55 -34.65
N LEU A 92 17.30 -3.43 -34.22
CA LEU A 92 16.21 -2.80 -34.94
C LEU A 92 16.65 -2.30 -36.33
N PRO A 93 15.77 -2.28 -37.34
CA PRO A 93 16.11 -1.83 -38.70
C PRO A 93 16.72 -0.42 -38.70
N GLY A 94 17.84 -0.25 -39.36
CA GLY A 94 18.54 1.02 -39.43
C GLY A 94 19.15 1.52 -38.13
N ALA A 95 19.19 0.68 -37.09
CA ALA A 95 19.76 1.03 -35.77
C ALA A 95 21.17 0.45 -35.55
N ALA A 96 21.74 -0.21 -36.53
CA ALA A 96 23.10 -0.75 -36.45
C ALA A 96 24.14 0.34 -36.70
N GLY A 97 25.17 0.38 -35.85
CA GLY A 97 26.29 1.31 -36.03
C GLY A 97 25.96 2.77 -35.82
N LEU A 98 24.80 3.08 -35.25
CA LEU A 98 24.46 4.44 -34.83
C LEU A 98 25.06 4.70 -33.44
N ILE A 99 25.31 5.97 -33.16
CA ILE A 99 25.63 6.39 -31.79
C ILE A 99 24.32 6.75 -31.13
N PHE A 100 23.96 6.01 -30.09
CA PHE A 100 22.91 6.38 -29.16
C PHE A 100 23.59 7.00 -27.95
N GLU A 101 23.32 8.26 -27.72
CA GLU A 101 23.83 8.96 -26.55
C GLU A 101 23.29 8.35 -25.26
N ASP A 102 23.94 8.59 -24.16
CA ASP A 102 23.75 7.99 -22.85
C ASP A 102 22.35 7.46 -22.53
N GLY A 103 22.02 6.37 -23.20
CA GLY A 103 21.28 5.31 -22.58
C GLY A 103 19.79 5.46 -22.44
N SER A 104 19.12 6.48 -22.90
CA SER A 104 17.68 6.46 -22.75
C SER A 104 16.97 5.81 -23.93
N CYS A 105 16.29 4.72 -23.67
CA CYS A 105 15.30 4.15 -24.59
C CYS A 105 13.99 3.93 -23.82
N ALA A 106 12.89 3.89 -24.56
CA ALA A 106 11.57 3.56 -24.05
C ALA A 106 10.82 2.66 -25.04
N ILE A 107 9.87 1.89 -24.51
CA ILE A 107 8.96 1.10 -25.33
C ILE A 107 7.55 1.22 -24.77
N SER A 108 6.57 1.31 -25.66
CA SER A 108 5.15 1.35 -25.27
C SER A 108 4.31 0.46 -26.18
N ASN A 109 3.18 0.02 -25.65
CA ASN A 109 2.13 -0.68 -26.37
C ASN A 109 0.84 0.14 -26.31
N SER A 110 0.20 0.30 -27.45
CA SER A 110 -1.15 0.83 -27.56
C SER A 110 -1.90 0.14 -28.69
N ALA A 111 -3.05 -0.45 -28.37
CA ALA A 111 -3.90 -1.15 -29.32
C ALA A 111 -3.15 -2.15 -30.24
N GLY A 112 -2.28 -2.97 -29.65
CA GLY A 112 -1.50 -3.99 -30.37
C GLY A 112 -0.30 -3.47 -31.16
N MET A 113 -0.10 -2.15 -31.20
CA MET A 113 1.07 -1.54 -31.81
C MET A 113 2.14 -1.31 -30.76
N LEU A 114 3.35 -1.81 -30.98
CA LEU A 114 4.51 -1.51 -30.14
C LEU A 114 5.34 -0.39 -30.78
N ARG A 115 5.85 0.50 -29.94
CA ARG A 115 6.82 1.52 -30.36
C ARG A 115 8.01 1.57 -29.42
N ALA A 116 9.20 1.48 -30.01
CA ALA A 116 10.47 1.71 -29.33
C ALA A 116 11.00 3.11 -29.69
N PHE A 117 11.55 3.80 -28.70
CA PHE A 117 12.09 5.16 -28.84
C PHE A 117 13.54 5.19 -28.38
N ALA A 118 14.38 5.94 -29.09
CA ALA A 118 15.74 6.24 -28.66
C ALA A 118 16.24 7.53 -29.33
N GLN A 119 17.18 8.20 -28.68
CA GLN A 119 17.86 9.37 -29.25
C GLN A 119 19.06 8.92 -30.08
N ARG A 120 19.19 9.42 -31.30
CA ARG A 120 20.38 9.26 -32.15
C ARG A 120 21.40 10.34 -31.77
N GLY A 121 22.64 9.94 -31.42
CA GLY A 121 23.77 10.87 -31.21
C GLY A 121 24.53 11.16 -32.50
N THR A 122 25.45 12.10 -32.43
CA THR A 122 26.34 12.61 -33.48
C THR A 122 25.71 13.03 -34.80
N GLY A 123 25.58 14.34 -34.97
CA GLY A 123 25.15 15.00 -36.19
C GLY A 123 23.67 15.30 -36.32
N GLY A 124 22.90 15.01 -35.26
CA GLY A 124 21.51 15.32 -35.13
C GLY A 124 20.95 14.56 -33.95
N ASN A 125 20.80 15.21 -32.81
CA ASN A 125 20.28 14.63 -31.58
C ASN A 125 18.74 14.40 -31.65
N ASP A 126 18.28 13.81 -32.73
CA ASP A 126 16.85 13.59 -32.95
C ASP A 126 16.33 12.41 -32.13
N LEU A 127 15.10 12.52 -31.64
CA LEU A 127 14.36 11.40 -31.07
C LEU A 127 13.74 10.59 -32.21
N TRP A 128 13.95 9.30 -32.21
CA TRP A 128 13.51 8.41 -33.25
C TRP A 128 12.58 7.32 -32.70
N ALA A 129 11.67 6.80 -33.55
CA ALA A 129 10.74 5.75 -33.23
C ALA A 129 10.80 4.59 -34.22
N TRP A 130 10.66 3.37 -33.72
CA TRP A 130 10.47 2.13 -34.46
C TRP A 130 9.11 1.53 -34.11
N THR A 131 8.45 0.89 -35.06
CA THR A 131 7.11 0.38 -34.88
C THR A 131 7.04 -1.12 -35.20
N SER A 132 6.35 -1.88 -34.38
CA SER A 132 5.94 -3.25 -34.62
C SER A 132 4.42 -3.38 -34.55
N LEU A 133 3.81 -4.10 -35.51
CA LEU A 133 2.39 -4.39 -35.59
C LEU A 133 2.06 -5.87 -35.31
N ASP A 134 3.04 -6.65 -34.94
CA ASP A 134 2.97 -8.09 -34.74
C ASP A 134 3.55 -8.53 -33.39
N ASN A 135 3.26 -7.75 -32.35
CA ASN A 135 3.69 -8.04 -30.98
C ASN A 135 5.21 -8.15 -30.80
N GLY A 136 5.98 -7.36 -31.55
CA GLY A 136 7.43 -7.32 -31.44
C GLY A 136 8.21 -8.38 -32.21
N VAL A 137 7.55 -9.11 -33.10
CA VAL A 137 8.21 -10.13 -33.96
C VAL A 137 8.98 -9.45 -35.09
N SER A 138 8.39 -8.49 -35.75
CA SER A 138 9.04 -7.67 -36.78
C SER A 138 8.91 -6.18 -36.51
N TRP A 139 9.86 -5.41 -37.00
CA TRP A 139 9.94 -3.97 -36.76
C TRP A 139 10.16 -3.19 -38.05
N THR A 140 9.59 -2.01 -38.09
CA THR A 140 9.75 -1.02 -39.17
C THR A 140 10.27 0.29 -38.58
N GLY A 141 10.93 1.10 -39.35
CA GLY A 141 11.51 2.37 -38.95
C GLY A 141 12.97 2.49 -39.36
N PRO A 142 13.71 3.48 -38.89
CA PRO A 142 13.30 4.53 -37.94
C PRO A 142 12.49 5.67 -38.57
N VAL A 143 11.67 6.32 -37.76
CA VAL A 143 10.94 7.55 -38.12
C VAL A 143 11.33 8.63 -37.13
N SER A 144 11.70 9.83 -37.61
CA SER A 144 12.00 10.96 -36.74
C SER A 144 10.74 11.43 -36.02
N VAL A 145 10.82 11.58 -34.68
CA VAL A 145 9.76 12.09 -33.83
C VAL A 145 9.91 13.61 -33.69
N VAL A 146 11.07 14.05 -33.25
CA VAL A 146 11.39 15.47 -33.02
C VAL A 146 12.89 15.68 -32.90
N SER A 147 13.35 16.88 -33.28
CA SER A 147 14.68 17.39 -33.01
C SER A 147 14.59 18.32 -31.79
N PRO A 148 15.22 17.99 -30.65
CA PRO A 148 15.29 18.90 -29.51
C PRO A 148 15.97 20.22 -29.88
N PRO A 149 15.56 21.38 -29.28
CA PRO A 149 16.13 22.68 -29.59
C PRO A 149 17.63 22.70 -29.38
N GLY A 150 18.36 23.24 -30.37
CA GLY A 150 19.82 23.35 -30.32
C GLY A 150 20.59 22.03 -30.33
N GLY A 151 19.95 20.92 -30.70
CA GLY A 151 20.57 19.59 -30.65
C GLY A 151 20.84 19.09 -29.22
N ALA A 152 19.96 19.41 -28.30
CA ALA A 152 20.10 19.07 -26.89
C ALA A 152 20.13 17.56 -26.63
N LEU A 153 20.86 17.13 -25.61
CA LEU A 153 20.89 15.74 -25.18
C LEU A 153 19.63 15.39 -24.39
N ILE A 154 19.07 14.21 -24.68
CA ILE A 154 17.94 13.66 -23.95
C ILE A 154 18.48 12.78 -22.80
N LYS A 155 18.10 13.14 -21.57
CA LYS A 155 18.51 12.44 -20.33
C LYS A 155 17.58 11.31 -19.92
N GLY A 156 16.35 11.29 -20.42
CA GLY A 156 15.37 10.26 -20.13
C GLY A 156 14.20 10.31 -21.08
N ILE A 157 13.67 9.14 -21.42
CA ILE A 157 12.49 8.98 -22.28
C ILE A 157 11.46 8.14 -21.55
N GLY A 158 10.20 8.57 -21.54
CA GLY A 158 9.05 7.83 -21.10
C GLY A 158 7.94 7.91 -22.16
N SER A 159 7.11 6.88 -22.25
CA SER A 159 5.99 6.87 -23.18
C SER A 159 4.74 6.37 -22.49
N ALA A 160 3.57 6.94 -22.86
CA ALA A 160 2.28 6.59 -22.29
C ALA A 160 1.15 6.83 -23.30
N GLY A 161 -0.03 6.29 -22.98
CA GLY A 161 -1.24 6.50 -23.78
C GLY A 161 -1.10 5.96 -25.20
N ASN A 162 -1.41 6.77 -26.19
CA ASN A 162 -1.35 6.42 -27.61
C ASN A 162 0.06 6.58 -28.21
N HIS A 163 1.09 6.09 -27.52
CA HIS A 163 2.51 6.28 -27.89
C HIS A 163 2.99 7.72 -27.77
N ASP A 164 2.33 8.51 -26.97
CA ASP A 164 2.82 9.86 -26.67
C ASP A 164 4.12 9.76 -25.90
N VAL A 165 5.08 10.55 -26.30
CA VAL A 165 6.44 10.47 -25.76
C VAL A 165 6.78 11.72 -24.95
N PHE A 166 7.37 11.50 -23.79
CA PHE A 166 7.85 12.51 -22.87
C PHE A 166 9.35 12.33 -22.67
N PHE A 167 10.09 13.40 -22.63
CA PHE A 167 11.53 13.32 -22.47
C PHE A 167 12.11 14.53 -21.76
N LEU A 168 13.15 14.28 -20.96
CA LEU A 168 13.99 15.31 -20.35
C LEU A 168 15.14 15.64 -21.28
N TYR A 169 15.42 16.92 -21.51
CA TYR A 169 16.54 17.35 -22.34
C TYR A 169 17.23 18.58 -21.77
N ASP A 170 18.54 18.67 -22.03
CA ASP A 170 19.35 19.79 -21.58
C ASP A 170 18.95 21.11 -22.25
N VAL A 171 18.89 22.17 -21.45
CA VAL A 171 18.76 23.56 -21.93
C VAL A 171 19.78 24.45 -21.24
N LEU A 172 20.03 25.61 -21.80
CA LEU A 172 20.97 26.57 -21.19
C LEU A 172 20.44 26.94 -19.78
N GLY A 173 21.16 26.53 -18.74
CA GLY A 173 20.83 26.84 -17.34
C GLY A 173 20.00 25.79 -16.61
N GLY A 174 19.79 24.58 -17.18
CA GLY A 174 19.07 23.48 -16.53
C GLY A 174 18.50 22.45 -17.49
N GLU A 175 17.36 21.91 -17.18
CA GLU A 175 16.68 20.90 -17.97
C GLU A 175 15.24 21.31 -18.27
N ALA A 176 14.71 20.82 -19.38
CA ALA A 176 13.31 21.00 -19.76
C ALA A 176 12.63 19.65 -20.00
N MET A 177 11.34 19.59 -19.74
CA MET A 177 10.49 18.49 -20.14
C MET A 177 9.90 18.78 -21.51
N GLY A 178 10.01 17.83 -22.43
CA GLY A 178 9.39 17.88 -23.75
C GLY A 178 8.35 16.79 -23.90
N CYS A 179 7.33 17.05 -24.70
CA CYS A 179 6.40 16.00 -25.14
C CYS A 179 6.01 16.18 -26.60
N CYS A 180 5.73 15.05 -27.24
CA CYS A 180 5.16 14.96 -28.59
C CYS A 180 4.04 13.95 -28.60
N PHE A 181 2.91 14.29 -29.22
CA PHE A 181 1.72 13.47 -29.30
C PHE A 181 1.62 12.79 -30.65
N TYR A 182 1.24 11.53 -30.64
CA TYR A 182 1.01 10.78 -31.88
C TYR A 182 -0.47 10.73 -32.24
N SER A 183 -0.83 11.27 -33.38
CA SER A 183 -2.20 11.26 -33.90
C SER A 183 -2.22 11.24 -35.42
N GLY A 184 -3.15 10.47 -36.02
CA GLY A 184 -3.34 10.44 -37.44
C GLY A 184 -2.13 10.00 -38.28
N GLY A 185 -1.20 9.22 -37.70
CA GLY A 185 -0.01 8.74 -38.42
C GLY A 185 1.19 9.70 -38.36
N SER A 186 1.09 10.79 -37.61
CA SER A 186 2.16 11.80 -37.47
C SER A 186 2.37 12.26 -36.03
N TRP A 187 3.53 12.83 -35.76
CA TRP A 187 3.90 13.42 -34.47
C TRP A 187 3.55 14.91 -34.43
N SER A 188 3.08 15.37 -33.28
CA SER A 188 2.89 16.81 -33.04
C SER A 188 4.23 17.54 -32.98
N ALA A 189 4.18 18.88 -33.06
CA ALA A 189 5.31 19.72 -32.69
C ALA A 189 5.66 19.52 -31.19
N LEU A 190 6.89 19.84 -30.83
CA LEU A 190 7.37 19.80 -29.45
C LEU A 190 6.58 20.78 -28.57
N THR A 191 6.01 20.27 -27.49
CA THR A 191 5.50 21.09 -26.38
C THR A 191 6.50 21.00 -25.23
N ALA A 192 7.09 22.13 -24.86
CA ALA A 192 8.14 22.18 -23.84
C ALA A 192 7.65 22.84 -22.55
N TRP A 193 8.17 22.40 -21.43
CA TRP A 193 8.00 22.99 -20.11
C TRP A 193 9.37 23.15 -19.42
N SER A 194 9.68 24.38 -19.02
CA SER A 194 10.88 24.65 -18.22
C SER A 194 10.63 24.16 -16.79
N LEU A 195 11.38 23.15 -16.39
CA LEU A 195 11.38 22.67 -15.01
C LEU A 195 12.06 23.70 -14.10
N PRO A 196 11.75 23.70 -12.79
CA PRO A 196 12.64 24.32 -11.81
C PRO A 196 14.06 23.79 -12.07
N PRO A 197 15.13 24.61 -11.88
CA PRO A 197 16.48 24.19 -12.21
C PRO A 197 16.82 22.87 -11.50
N ILE A 198 16.88 21.81 -12.29
CA ILE A 198 17.22 20.46 -11.86
C ILE A 198 18.65 20.24 -12.33
N ALA A 199 19.55 19.97 -11.42
CA ALA A 199 20.91 19.60 -11.75
C ALA A 199 21.00 18.07 -11.81
N GLY A 200 21.21 17.51 -12.99
CA GLY A 200 21.49 16.08 -13.16
C GLY A 200 20.29 15.17 -13.33
N GLY A 201 19.29 15.59 -14.11
CA GLY A 201 18.12 14.77 -14.44
C GLY A 201 18.48 13.38 -14.93
N ALA A 202 17.81 12.36 -14.39
CA ALA A 202 18.18 10.96 -14.55
C ALA A 202 16.99 10.05 -14.89
N GLY A 203 16.13 10.49 -15.78
CA GLY A 203 15.04 9.69 -16.32
C GLY A 203 13.63 10.26 -16.09
N VAL A 204 12.71 9.83 -16.93
CA VAL A 204 11.30 10.16 -16.87
C VAL A 204 10.46 8.90 -17.14
N ALA A 205 9.36 8.77 -16.43
CA ALA A 205 8.31 7.78 -16.67
C ALA A 205 6.97 8.51 -16.81
N ALA A 206 6.06 7.96 -17.61
CA ALA A 206 4.76 8.57 -17.85
C ALA A 206 3.63 7.53 -17.80
N VAL A 207 2.46 7.97 -17.37
CA VAL A 207 1.21 7.20 -17.47
C VAL A 207 0.07 8.14 -17.85
N PHE A 208 -0.87 7.63 -18.63
CA PHE A 208 -2.09 8.34 -18.98
C PHE A 208 -3.26 7.78 -18.18
N ALA A 209 -3.86 8.60 -17.33
CA ALA A 209 -4.99 8.22 -16.51
C ALA A 209 -5.95 9.41 -16.35
N SER A 210 -7.27 9.13 -16.40
CA SER A 210 -8.30 10.15 -16.16
C SER A 210 -8.16 11.41 -17.05
N ALA A 211 -7.82 11.22 -18.33
CA ALA A 211 -7.58 12.28 -19.33
C ALA A 211 -6.38 13.21 -19.02
N LEU A 212 -5.52 12.81 -18.10
CA LEU A 212 -4.30 13.53 -17.73
C LEU A 212 -3.08 12.60 -17.90
N TYR A 213 -1.94 13.19 -18.24
CA TYR A 213 -0.66 12.52 -18.11
C TYR A 213 -0.07 12.83 -16.75
N THR A 214 0.33 11.79 -16.02
CA THR A 214 1.17 11.94 -14.84
C THR A 214 2.56 11.46 -15.18
N LEU A 215 3.53 12.31 -14.95
CA LEU A 215 4.93 12.02 -15.18
C LEU A 215 5.67 11.95 -13.86
N ILE A 216 6.61 11.03 -13.79
CA ILE A 216 7.56 10.92 -12.68
C ILE A 216 8.94 11.12 -13.23
N TYR A 217 9.68 12.07 -12.69
CA TYR A 217 11.03 12.38 -13.12
C TYR A 217 11.97 12.50 -11.92
N SER A 218 13.26 12.38 -12.18
CA SER A 218 14.31 12.43 -11.18
C SER A 218 15.27 13.56 -11.45
N ASP A 219 15.72 14.25 -10.39
CA ASP A 219 16.87 15.16 -10.41
C ASP A 219 18.18 14.46 -10.01
N GLY A 220 18.19 13.13 -10.00
CA GLY A 220 19.32 12.34 -9.52
C GLY A 220 19.21 11.96 -8.04
N TYR A 221 18.47 12.72 -7.22
CA TYR A 221 18.33 12.49 -5.78
C TYR A 221 16.89 12.28 -5.34
N SER A 222 15.98 13.02 -5.92
CA SER A 222 14.55 13.01 -5.56
C SER A 222 13.69 12.55 -6.73
N LEU A 223 12.52 12.03 -6.43
CA LEU A 223 11.50 11.69 -7.40
C LEU A 223 10.35 12.68 -7.28
N PHE A 224 10.06 13.35 -8.37
CA PHE A 224 9.01 14.36 -8.48
C PHE A 224 7.89 13.85 -9.37
N THR A 225 6.69 14.35 -9.14
CA THR A 225 5.58 14.18 -10.06
C THR A 225 5.23 15.50 -10.73
N CYS A 226 4.73 15.41 -11.95
CA CYS A 226 4.03 16.52 -12.59
C CYS A 226 2.88 16.00 -13.43
N GLY A 227 1.84 16.82 -13.56
CA GLY A 227 0.70 16.54 -14.40
C GLY A 227 0.78 17.33 -15.70
N PHE A 228 0.32 16.74 -16.80
CA PHE A 228 0.13 17.43 -18.06
C PHE A 228 -1.29 17.21 -18.59
N ASN A 229 -1.99 18.31 -18.82
CA ASN A 229 -3.32 18.29 -19.44
C ASN A 229 -3.19 18.59 -20.94
N PRO A 230 -3.40 17.60 -21.82
CA PRO A 230 -3.25 17.80 -23.26
C PRO A 230 -4.31 18.75 -23.85
N ALA A 231 -5.51 18.81 -23.29
CA ALA A 231 -6.59 19.67 -23.78
C ALA A 231 -6.28 21.16 -23.67
N GLY A 232 -5.51 21.57 -22.65
CA GLY A 232 -5.11 22.96 -22.44
C GLY A 232 -3.61 23.20 -22.64
N SER A 233 -2.82 22.18 -22.92
CA SER A 233 -1.35 22.22 -22.93
C SER A 233 -0.78 22.80 -21.63
N VAL A 234 -1.41 22.45 -20.49
CA VAL A 234 -1.07 22.98 -19.18
C VAL A 234 -0.32 21.96 -18.35
N TRP A 235 0.83 22.39 -17.83
CA TRP A 235 1.65 21.64 -16.89
C TRP A 235 1.32 22.05 -15.44
N SER A 236 1.33 21.10 -14.54
CA SER A 236 1.12 21.31 -13.11
C SER A 236 2.18 20.54 -12.30
N ALA A 237 2.74 21.18 -11.27
CA ALA A 237 3.58 20.47 -10.32
C ALA A 237 2.73 19.54 -9.45
N GLY A 238 3.25 18.34 -9.22
CA GLY A 238 2.67 17.34 -8.32
C GLY A 238 3.49 17.16 -7.04
N PRO A 239 3.08 16.23 -6.18
CA PRO A 239 3.80 15.92 -4.95
C PRO A 239 5.19 15.34 -5.21
N VAL A 240 6.07 15.46 -4.23
CA VAL A 240 7.37 14.79 -4.20
C VAL A 240 7.18 13.39 -3.66
N ILE A 241 7.47 12.37 -4.47
CA ILE A 241 7.31 10.96 -4.07
C ILE A 241 8.34 10.58 -3.01
N ALA A 242 9.58 10.99 -3.21
CA ALA A 242 10.68 10.72 -2.31
C ALA A 242 11.70 11.85 -2.42
N SER A 243 11.95 12.54 -1.33
CA SER A 243 13.02 13.51 -1.23
C SER A 243 14.23 12.91 -0.53
N SER A 244 15.42 13.34 -0.92
CA SER A 244 16.61 13.09 -0.13
C SER A 244 17.03 14.40 0.52
N THR A 245 17.10 14.40 1.83
CA THR A 245 17.72 15.50 2.59
C THR A 245 19.25 15.37 2.63
N SER A 246 19.77 14.27 2.08
CA SER A 246 21.19 13.95 2.04
C SER A 246 21.60 13.68 0.59
N SER A 247 22.65 14.31 0.12
CA SER A 247 23.29 14.00 -1.17
C SER A 247 23.89 12.57 -1.23
N ALA A 248 23.75 11.81 -0.14
CA ALA A 248 24.22 10.43 -0.08
C ALA A 248 23.28 9.42 -0.73
N ILE A 249 22.05 9.82 -1.08
CA ILE A 249 21.07 8.89 -1.67
C ILE A 249 20.60 9.44 -2.99
N GLY A 250 20.90 8.71 -4.06
CA GLY A 250 20.44 9.02 -5.41
C GLY A 250 19.27 8.13 -5.82
N ARG A 251 18.43 8.63 -6.72
CA ARG A 251 17.30 7.91 -7.32
C ARG A 251 17.24 8.23 -8.80
N VAL A 252 17.37 7.19 -9.62
CA VAL A 252 17.47 7.35 -11.08
C VAL A 252 16.58 6.35 -11.80
N SER A 253 16.38 6.58 -13.09
CA SER A 253 15.69 5.68 -14.02
C SER A 253 14.30 5.27 -13.53
N PRO A 254 13.39 6.19 -13.22
CA PRO A 254 12.02 5.84 -12.88
C PRO A 254 11.35 5.14 -14.05
N ARG A 255 10.57 4.10 -13.75
CA ARG A 255 9.68 3.40 -14.68
C ARG A 255 8.32 3.22 -14.03
N LEU A 256 7.26 3.48 -14.77
CA LEU A 256 5.89 3.51 -14.28
C LEU A 256 5.01 2.60 -15.12
N SER A 257 4.21 1.81 -14.44
CA SER A 257 3.23 0.92 -15.06
C SER A 257 1.95 0.89 -14.25
N GLN A 258 0.86 0.48 -14.87
CA GLN A 258 -0.45 0.40 -14.24
C GLN A 258 -1.08 -0.97 -14.48
N ALA A 259 -1.62 -1.58 -13.43
CA ALA A 259 -2.47 -2.76 -13.53
C ALA A 259 -3.45 -2.82 -12.34
N ASN A 260 -4.68 -3.25 -12.61
CA ASN A 260 -5.72 -3.50 -11.58
C ASN A 260 -5.97 -2.34 -10.62
N GLY A 261 -5.94 -1.11 -11.11
CA GLY A 261 -6.15 0.09 -10.30
C GLY A 261 -4.94 0.51 -9.46
N LEU A 262 -3.83 -0.24 -9.52
CA LEU A 262 -2.57 0.13 -8.89
C LEU A 262 -1.54 0.60 -9.91
N TYR A 263 -0.83 1.64 -9.56
CA TYR A 263 0.36 2.13 -10.24
C TYR A 263 1.59 1.56 -9.56
N THR A 264 2.50 1.04 -10.34
CA THR A 264 3.76 0.49 -9.87
C THR A 264 4.90 1.32 -10.44
N LEU A 265 5.68 1.93 -9.56
CA LEU A 265 6.87 2.69 -9.88
C LEU A 265 8.10 1.90 -9.47
N THR A 266 9.03 1.72 -10.38
CA THR A 266 10.38 1.28 -10.01
C THR A 266 11.39 2.38 -10.28
N CYS A 267 12.43 2.40 -9.47
CA CYS A 267 13.60 3.24 -9.66
C CYS A 267 14.82 2.53 -9.11
N ILE A 268 16.00 2.98 -9.50
CA ILE A 268 17.24 2.60 -8.84
C ILE A 268 17.51 3.62 -7.73
N GLU A 269 17.61 3.13 -6.50
CA GLU A 269 18.05 3.90 -5.35
C GLU A 269 19.50 3.50 -5.04
N TYR A 270 20.43 4.45 -5.01
CA TYR A 270 21.83 4.18 -4.69
C TYR A 270 22.26 5.03 -3.50
N ASP A 271 23.05 4.42 -2.64
CA ASP A 271 23.68 5.07 -1.50
C ASP A 271 25.15 5.32 -1.84
N THR A 272 25.54 6.60 -1.89
CA THR A 272 26.91 6.99 -2.17
C THR A 272 27.84 6.86 -0.95
N GLY A 273 27.37 6.19 0.11
CA GLY A 273 28.05 5.88 1.38
C GLY A 273 29.38 6.55 1.61
N THR A 274 29.38 7.63 2.35
CA THR A 274 30.56 8.47 2.58
C THR A 274 31.69 7.80 3.37
N LEU A 275 31.47 6.62 3.92
CA LEU A 275 32.42 5.98 4.86
C LEU A 275 33.20 4.78 4.31
N THR A 276 32.76 4.17 3.21
CA THR A 276 33.42 2.94 2.71
C THR A 276 33.77 2.94 1.22
N GLY A 277 33.40 3.98 0.47
CA GLY A 277 33.64 4.02 -0.98
C GLY A 277 32.84 2.99 -1.79
N SER A 278 31.95 2.27 -1.17
CA SER A 278 31.10 1.27 -1.82
C SER A 278 29.77 1.92 -2.21
N VAL A 279 29.47 1.95 -3.48
CA VAL A 279 28.16 2.38 -4.00
C VAL A 279 27.25 1.16 -4.00
N TYR A 280 26.24 1.17 -3.15
CA TYR A 280 25.18 0.17 -3.17
C TYR A 280 24.01 0.70 -3.99
N SER A 281 23.55 -0.09 -4.95
CA SER A 281 22.39 0.24 -5.77
C SER A 281 21.29 -0.77 -5.50
N TYR A 282 20.06 -0.29 -5.31
CA TYR A 282 18.92 -1.12 -5.04
C TYR A 282 17.78 -0.79 -6.00
N PRO A 283 17.25 -1.75 -6.75
CA PRO A 283 15.97 -1.57 -7.42
C PRO A 283 14.87 -1.49 -6.36
N ARG A 284 14.14 -0.39 -6.34
CA ARG A 284 13.04 -0.15 -5.41
C ARG A 284 11.73 -0.12 -6.16
N LEU A 285 10.75 -0.85 -5.66
CA LEU A 285 9.40 -0.86 -6.15
C LEU A 285 8.49 -0.10 -5.18
N ARG A 286 7.75 0.87 -5.67
CA ARG A 286 6.72 1.62 -4.94
C ARG A 286 5.36 1.40 -5.60
N GLN A 287 4.30 1.48 -4.82
CA GLN A 287 2.93 1.36 -5.32
C GLN A 287 2.09 2.55 -4.90
N SER A 288 1.09 2.86 -5.70
CA SER A 288 0.11 3.90 -5.44
C SER A 288 -1.24 3.54 -6.07
N ALA A 289 -2.35 3.93 -5.45
CA ALA A 289 -3.66 3.81 -6.05
C ALA A 289 -4.09 5.09 -6.80
N ASP A 290 -3.50 6.24 -6.49
CA ASP A 290 -3.95 7.56 -6.95
C ASP A 290 -2.87 8.44 -7.57
N LEU A 291 -1.64 7.94 -7.70
CA LEU A 291 -0.46 8.68 -8.17
C LEU A 291 0.00 9.84 -7.25
N GLN A 292 -0.68 10.05 -6.12
CA GLN A 292 -0.36 11.10 -5.15
C GLN A 292 0.31 10.53 -3.90
N HIS A 293 -0.16 9.39 -3.43
CA HIS A 293 0.30 8.74 -2.22
C HIS A 293 1.02 7.43 -2.58
N TRP A 294 2.26 7.30 -2.16
CA TRP A 294 3.13 6.19 -2.55
C TRP A 294 3.61 5.38 -1.34
N SER A 295 3.66 4.06 -1.50
CA SER A 295 4.28 3.20 -0.50
C SER A 295 5.75 3.56 -0.30
N GLU A 296 6.31 3.25 0.89
CA GLU A 296 7.74 3.44 1.18
C GLU A 296 8.63 2.68 0.21
N GLY A 297 8.09 1.60 -0.32
CA GLY A 297 8.72 0.80 -1.35
C GLY A 297 9.48 -0.40 -0.80
N LEU A 298 9.47 -1.44 -1.62
CA LEU A 298 10.17 -2.69 -1.39
C LEU A 298 11.52 -2.66 -2.11
N ILE A 299 12.59 -3.02 -1.41
CA ILE A 299 13.87 -3.33 -2.06
C ILE A 299 13.73 -4.72 -2.68
N LEU A 300 13.89 -4.78 -4.00
CA LEU A 300 13.67 -6.02 -4.73
C LEU A 300 14.90 -6.94 -4.70
N HIS A 301 16.08 -6.36 -4.65
CA HIS A 301 17.34 -7.12 -4.56
C HIS A 301 18.46 -6.23 -4.05
N ASP A 302 19.39 -6.81 -3.29
CA ASP A 302 20.66 -6.19 -2.94
C ASP A 302 21.66 -6.52 -4.04
N LEU A 303 21.76 -5.67 -5.04
CA LEU A 303 22.71 -5.83 -6.14
C LEU A 303 23.83 -4.81 -5.99
N PRO A 304 25.06 -5.24 -5.90
CA PRO A 304 26.20 -4.34 -6.09
C PRO A 304 26.29 -3.99 -7.57
N SER A 305 25.73 -2.92 -8.00
CA SER A 305 26.02 -2.14 -9.22
C SER A 305 24.80 -1.75 -10.07
N THR A 306 24.78 -0.75 -10.50
CA THR A 306 24.85 0.45 -11.25
C THR A 306 23.81 0.73 -12.35
N TYR A 307 23.05 -0.17 -12.99
CA TYR A 307 22.22 0.25 -14.13
C TYR A 307 20.96 -0.60 -14.35
N GLY A 308 19.82 0.09 -14.37
CA GLY A 308 18.61 -0.34 -15.05
C GLY A 308 17.71 -1.36 -14.33
N ALA A 309 16.76 -0.88 -13.53
CA ALA A 309 15.57 -1.66 -13.20
C ALA A 309 14.41 -1.23 -14.10
N VAL A 310 13.70 -2.18 -14.65
CA VAL A 310 12.48 -1.94 -15.44
C VAL A 310 11.31 -2.58 -14.72
N ALA A 311 10.25 -1.81 -14.47
CA ALA A 311 8.99 -2.36 -14.01
C ALA A 311 8.04 -2.53 -15.17
N VAL A 312 7.47 -3.71 -15.27
CA VAL A 312 6.36 -3.97 -16.17
C VAL A 312 5.21 -4.54 -15.35
N SER A 313 4.09 -3.83 -15.32
CA SER A 313 2.86 -4.37 -14.74
C SER A 313 2.10 -5.13 -15.81
N TRP A 314 1.63 -6.29 -15.44
CA TRP A 314 0.79 -7.09 -16.32
C TRP A 314 -0.68 -6.75 -16.08
N PRO A 315 -1.45 -6.41 -17.11
CA PRO A 315 -2.89 -6.30 -16.97
C PRO A 315 -3.48 -7.67 -16.59
N ALA A 316 -4.69 -7.66 -16.03
CA ALA A 316 -5.39 -8.88 -15.68
C ALA A 316 -5.34 -9.88 -16.83
N PRO A 317 -5.03 -11.15 -16.57
CA PRO A 317 -4.97 -12.15 -17.60
C PRO A 317 -6.34 -12.31 -18.28
N PRO A 318 -6.38 -12.82 -19.52
CA PRO A 318 -7.63 -13.13 -20.19
C PRO A 318 -8.52 -14.04 -19.33
N ALA A 319 -9.84 -13.90 -19.49
CA ALA A 319 -10.82 -14.66 -18.70
C ALA A 319 -10.49 -16.16 -18.70
N GLY A 320 -10.21 -16.69 -17.50
CA GLY A 320 -9.82 -18.10 -17.28
C GLY A 320 -8.42 -18.32 -16.73
N SER A 321 -7.57 -17.30 -16.74
CA SER A 321 -6.29 -17.32 -16.04
C SER A 321 -6.34 -16.32 -14.89
N ALA A 322 -6.23 -16.77 -13.69
CA ALA A 322 -6.43 -15.96 -12.52
C ALA A 322 -5.16 -15.16 -12.14
N GLY A 323 -5.29 -13.89 -11.78
CA GLY A 323 -4.33 -13.03 -11.09
C GLY A 323 -3.57 -12.02 -11.96
N ALA A 324 -3.53 -10.79 -11.48
CA ALA A 324 -2.61 -9.77 -12.00
C ALA A 324 -1.17 -10.18 -11.71
N ARG A 325 -0.29 -10.00 -12.67
CA ARG A 325 1.13 -10.29 -12.53
C ARG A 325 1.93 -9.01 -12.74
N ALA A 326 2.77 -8.66 -11.80
CA ALA A 326 3.79 -7.64 -12.01
C ALA A 326 5.13 -8.33 -12.27
N TYR A 327 5.84 -7.87 -13.28
CA TYR A 327 7.22 -8.29 -13.54
C TYR A 327 8.13 -7.12 -13.29
N VAL A 328 9.19 -7.35 -12.56
CA VAL A 328 10.27 -6.41 -12.41
C VAL A 328 11.52 -7.06 -12.97
N LEU A 329 12.04 -6.48 -14.03
CA LEU A 329 13.31 -6.87 -14.59
C LEU A 329 14.39 -6.01 -13.94
N THR A 330 15.28 -6.62 -13.19
CA THR A 330 16.50 -5.99 -12.73
C THR A 330 17.66 -6.51 -13.57
N LEU A 331 18.44 -5.61 -14.10
CA LEU A 331 19.64 -5.95 -14.87
C LEU A 331 20.88 -5.63 -14.04
N PRO A 332 21.50 -6.59 -13.42
CA PRO A 332 22.84 -6.41 -12.91
C PRO A 332 23.84 -6.38 -14.06
N THR A 333 24.86 -5.56 -13.92
CA THR A 333 25.87 -5.30 -14.91
C THR A 333 26.68 -6.51 -15.38
N ILE A 334 26.55 -7.68 -14.77
CA ILE A 334 27.42 -8.81 -15.13
C ILE A 334 26.71 -10.16 -15.18
N TYR A 335 25.64 -10.49 -14.44
CA TYR A 335 25.29 -11.90 -14.27
C TYR A 335 23.83 -12.33 -14.34
N SER A 336 22.82 -11.49 -14.18
CA SER A 336 21.45 -12.01 -14.25
C SER A 336 20.37 -10.92 -14.29
N ALA A 337 19.32 -11.15 -15.05
CA ALA A 337 18.05 -10.45 -14.87
C ALA A 337 17.24 -11.25 -13.86
N SER A 338 16.70 -10.58 -12.86
CA SER A 338 15.75 -11.18 -11.95
C SER A 338 14.35 -10.77 -12.39
N LEU A 339 13.49 -11.75 -12.63
CA LEU A 339 12.09 -11.54 -12.94
C LEU A 339 11.29 -11.76 -11.68
N PHE A 340 10.61 -10.72 -11.19
CA PHE A 340 9.61 -10.89 -10.14
C PHE A 340 8.30 -11.26 -10.79
N GLN A 341 7.79 -12.41 -10.47
CA GLN A 341 6.45 -12.80 -10.80
C GLN A 341 5.57 -12.52 -9.58
N ALA A 342 4.63 -11.59 -9.70
CA ALA A 342 3.51 -11.55 -8.79
C ALA A 342 2.68 -12.81 -9.05
N SER A 343 2.38 -13.49 -7.99
CA SER A 343 1.85 -14.84 -7.89
C SER A 343 0.93 -15.29 -9.00
N ASN A 344 0.99 -16.57 -9.21
CA ASN A 344 -0.04 -17.35 -9.85
C ASN A 344 -1.42 -17.01 -9.26
N PRO A 345 -2.48 -17.05 -10.10
CA PRO A 345 -3.84 -16.84 -9.68
C PRO A 345 -4.16 -17.73 -8.50
N ALA A 346 -4.88 -17.12 -7.63
CA ALA A 346 -5.38 -17.70 -6.42
C ALA A 346 -5.64 -19.20 -6.60
N GLN A 347 -4.73 -19.99 -6.11
CA GLN A 347 -5.11 -21.34 -5.77
C GLN A 347 -5.99 -21.19 -4.53
N TYR A 348 -7.29 -21.16 -4.76
CA TYR A 348 -8.26 -21.13 -3.68
C TYR A 348 -8.25 -22.49 -3.00
N LEU A 349 -7.85 -22.53 -1.75
CA LEU A 349 -8.00 -23.68 -0.91
C LEU A 349 -9.14 -23.42 0.06
N ASP A 350 -10.25 -24.11 -0.12
CA ASP A 350 -11.32 -24.14 0.89
C ASP A 350 -10.91 -25.08 2.04
N ALA A 351 -10.65 -24.46 3.19
CA ALA A 351 -10.27 -25.14 4.41
C ALA A 351 -11.42 -25.23 5.42
N SER A 352 -12.62 -24.76 5.10
CA SER A 352 -13.77 -24.63 6.01
C SER A 352 -14.10 -25.92 6.76
N ALA A 353 -14.16 -27.05 6.05
CA ALA A 353 -14.49 -28.35 6.64
C ALA A 353 -13.40 -28.91 7.58
N SER A 354 -12.20 -28.36 7.56
CA SER A 354 -11.08 -28.81 8.38
C SER A 354 -10.84 -27.93 9.61
N VAL A 355 -11.58 -26.84 9.78
CA VAL A 355 -11.42 -25.94 10.93
C VAL A 355 -11.92 -26.62 12.20
N LEU A 356 -11.02 -26.89 13.13
CA LEU A 356 -11.33 -27.41 14.45
C LEU A 356 -11.65 -26.29 15.43
N SER A 357 -10.84 -25.24 15.40
CA SER A 357 -11.07 -24.04 16.20
C SER A 357 -10.42 -22.82 15.55
N TYR A 358 -10.96 -21.65 15.86
CA TYR A 358 -10.26 -20.40 15.61
C TYR A 358 -10.48 -19.40 16.74
N THR A 359 -9.55 -18.44 16.83
CA THR A 359 -9.69 -17.23 17.65
C THR A 359 -9.36 -16.03 16.78
N ARG A 360 -10.30 -15.10 16.69
CA ARG A 360 -10.13 -13.79 16.05
C ARG A 360 -10.10 -12.72 17.13
N LEU A 361 -9.04 -11.93 17.16
CA LEU A 361 -8.87 -10.83 18.12
C LEU A 361 -8.68 -9.53 17.37
N GLU A 362 -9.57 -8.58 17.60
CA GLU A 362 -9.50 -7.20 17.13
C GLU A 362 -9.40 -6.28 18.34
N GLN A 363 -8.42 -5.37 18.34
CA GLN A 363 -8.22 -4.41 19.43
C GLN A 363 -7.86 -3.04 18.87
N SER A 364 -8.38 -1.99 19.48
CA SER A 364 -8.01 -0.62 19.14
C SER A 364 -6.49 -0.42 19.16
N GLY A 365 -5.93 0.18 18.12
CA GLY A 365 -4.52 0.50 18.01
C GLY A 365 -3.59 -0.69 17.75
N LYS A 366 -4.11 -1.90 17.52
CA LYS A 366 -3.31 -3.10 17.23
C LYS A 366 -3.76 -3.79 15.95
N PRO A 367 -2.86 -4.56 15.30
CA PRO A 367 -3.28 -5.42 14.19
C PRO A 367 -4.27 -6.47 14.66
N ALA A 368 -5.33 -6.68 13.87
CA ALA A 368 -6.23 -7.80 14.14
C ALA A 368 -5.50 -9.13 13.88
N ARG A 369 -5.71 -10.09 14.77
CA ARG A 369 -5.05 -11.39 14.75
C ARG A 369 -6.08 -12.49 14.56
N LEU A 370 -5.76 -13.42 13.66
CA LEU A 370 -6.50 -14.66 13.47
C LEU A 370 -5.58 -15.84 13.75
N GLU A 371 -6.03 -16.74 14.61
CA GLU A 371 -5.37 -18.02 14.87
C GLU A 371 -6.36 -19.15 14.55
N VAL A 372 -5.94 -20.07 13.69
CA VAL A 372 -6.77 -21.17 13.22
C VAL A 372 -6.06 -22.49 13.46
N LEU A 373 -6.79 -23.48 13.91
CA LEU A 373 -6.34 -24.87 14.01
C LEU A 373 -7.13 -25.73 13.03
N LEU A 374 -6.41 -26.32 12.07
CA LEU A 374 -6.98 -27.21 11.06
C LEU A 374 -6.67 -28.67 11.37
N ASP A 375 -7.61 -29.53 11.10
CA ASP A 375 -7.40 -30.97 11.14
C ASP A 375 -6.47 -31.41 10.00
N ASN A 376 -5.35 -32.00 10.34
CA ASN A 376 -4.38 -32.56 9.41
C ASN A 376 -4.11 -34.06 9.69
N THR A 377 -5.04 -34.75 10.30
CA THR A 377 -4.87 -36.16 10.73
C THR A 377 -4.48 -37.07 9.57
N GLN A 378 -4.99 -36.81 8.36
CA GLN A 378 -4.65 -37.57 7.14
C GLN A 378 -3.45 -36.99 6.38
N GLY A 379 -2.78 -35.95 6.89
CA GLY A 379 -1.66 -35.31 6.22
C GLY A 379 -2.05 -34.47 4.98
N ARG A 380 -3.34 -34.11 4.85
CA ARG A 380 -3.92 -33.38 3.70
C ARG A 380 -3.13 -32.11 3.35
N TYR A 381 -2.63 -31.40 4.36
CA TYR A 381 -1.93 -30.13 4.16
C TYR A 381 -0.41 -30.28 4.01
N ASN A 382 0.16 -31.46 4.17
CA ASN A 382 1.62 -31.64 4.16
C ASN A 382 2.28 -31.22 2.83
N ALA A 383 1.61 -31.54 1.70
CA ALA A 383 2.09 -31.19 0.37
C ALA A 383 1.66 -29.79 -0.08
N LEU A 384 0.78 -29.12 0.68
CA LEU A 384 0.21 -27.82 0.33
C LEU A 384 0.93 -26.66 1.02
N VAL A 385 1.82 -26.93 1.97
CA VAL A 385 2.60 -25.91 2.68
C VAL A 385 3.95 -25.73 2.02
N THR A 386 4.28 -24.50 1.68
CA THR A 386 5.60 -24.15 1.14
C THR A 386 6.67 -24.29 2.22
N PRO A 387 7.70 -25.14 2.03
CA PRO A 387 8.81 -25.22 2.97
C PRO A 387 9.57 -23.88 3.05
N VAL A 388 10.05 -23.53 4.24
CA VAL A 388 10.73 -22.25 4.51
C VAL A 388 11.97 -22.01 3.63
N ASN A 389 12.57 -23.08 3.11
CA ASN A 389 13.81 -23.04 2.31
C ASN A 389 13.63 -23.65 0.90
N ALA A 390 12.41 -23.72 0.39
CA ALA A 390 12.18 -24.30 -0.94
C ALA A 390 12.68 -23.37 -2.04
N ALA A 391 13.74 -23.76 -2.70
CA ALA A 391 14.11 -23.18 -3.97
C ALA A 391 13.14 -23.68 -5.05
N GLY A 392 12.13 -22.88 -5.41
CA GLY A 392 11.47 -23.05 -6.70
C GLY A 392 10.14 -23.81 -6.76
N GLY A 393 9.42 -23.99 -5.67
CA GLY A 393 8.07 -24.57 -5.74
C GLY A 393 7.07 -23.87 -4.83
N TYR A 394 6.02 -23.29 -5.40
CA TYR A 394 4.96 -22.66 -4.63
C TYR A 394 3.87 -23.63 -4.30
N GLN A 395 3.50 -23.64 -3.02
CA GLN A 395 2.35 -24.35 -2.51
C GLN A 395 1.30 -23.32 -2.05
N PRO A 396 0.01 -23.66 -2.06
CA PRO A 396 -1.06 -22.71 -1.72
C PRO A 396 -0.96 -22.07 -0.34
N ILE A 397 -0.32 -22.77 0.62
CA ILE A 397 -0.15 -22.27 1.99
C ILE A 397 1.30 -21.81 2.16
N GLY A 398 1.53 -20.52 2.02
CA GLY A 398 2.82 -19.88 2.23
C GLY A 398 2.72 -18.71 3.21
N LEU A 399 3.86 -18.25 3.73
CA LEU A 399 3.88 -17.00 4.49
C LEU A 399 3.35 -15.86 3.63
N ASN A 400 2.57 -14.98 4.23
CA ASN A 400 1.87 -13.88 3.58
C ASN A 400 0.69 -14.28 2.65
N ALA A 401 0.31 -15.57 2.57
CA ALA A 401 -0.94 -15.98 1.94
C ALA A 401 -2.14 -15.34 2.64
N SER A 402 -3.19 -15.04 1.89
CA SER A 402 -4.41 -14.45 2.46
C SER A 402 -5.32 -15.53 3.04
N LEU A 403 -5.74 -15.34 4.28
CA LEU A 403 -6.80 -16.10 4.93
C LEU A 403 -8.05 -15.24 4.96
N VAL A 404 -9.07 -15.63 4.22
CA VAL A 404 -10.39 -14.96 4.25
C VAL A 404 -11.31 -15.74 5.15
N LEU A 405 -11.72 -15.11 6.26
CA LEU A 405 -12.64 -15.69 7.24
C LEU A 405 -14.04 -15.10 7.03
N SER A 406 -15.01 -15.99 6.96
CA SER A 406 -16.44 -15.64 7.03
C SER A 406 -17.12 -16.40 8.18
N GLU A 407 -17.94 -15.71 8.93
CA GLU A 407 -18.66 -16.22 10.12
C GLU A 407 -20.17 -16.13 9.91
N GLY A 408 -20.93 -16.99 10.53
CA GLY A 408 -22.38 -16.95 10.45
C GLY A 408 -23.07 -18.16 11.05
N TYR A 409 -24.27 -18.43 10.56
CA TYR A 409 -25.12 -19.51 11.06
C TYR A 409 -25.86 -20.20 9.92
N CYS A 410 -26.27 -21.43 10.14
CA CYS A 410 -27.18 -22.09 9.22
C CYS A 410 -28.57 -21.46 9.32
N THR A 411 -29.20 -21.21 8.19
CA THR A 411 -30.54 -20.59 8.09
C THR A 411 -31.45 -21.44 7.22
N GLY A 412 -32.77 -21.29 7.43
CA GLY A 412 -33.78 -21.94 6.61
C GLY A 412 -34.08 -23.41 6.97
N SER A 413 -34.94 -24.04 6.15
CA SER A 413 -35.26 -25.45 6.25
C SER A 413 -35.37 -26.01 4.81
N PRO A 414 -34.42 -26.85 4.34
CA PRO A 414 -33.28 -27.40 5.10
C PRO A 414 -32.26 -26.33 5.52
N LEU A 415 -31.47 -26.63 6.55
CA LEU A 415 -30.45 -25.76 7.08
C LEU A 415 -29.37 -25.49 6.01
N THR A 416 -29.19 -24.24 5.67
CA THR A 416 -28.19 -23.80 4.67
C THR A 416 -27.19 -22.85 5.33
N PRO A 417 -25.86 -23.05 5.15
CA PRO A 417 -24.84 -22.11 5.63
C PRO A 417 -25.07 -20.70 5.11
N THR A 418 -25.15 -19.72 5.99
CA THR A 418 -25.23 -18.30 5.66
C THR A 418 -24.14 -17.57 6.42
N VAL A 419 -23.12 -17.15 5.70
CA VAL A 419 -21.92 -16.54 6.28
C VAL A 419 -21.68 -15.15 5.73
N VAL A 420 -21.01 -14.32 6.50
CA VAL A 420 -20.57 -12.97 6.14
C VAL A 420 -19.07 -12.89 6.31
N LYS A 421 -18.37 -12.32 5.35
CA LYS A 421 -16.93 -12.05 5.44
C LYS A 421 -16.67 -11.12 6.63
N VAL A 422 -15.81 -11.55 7.55
CA VAL A 422 -15.45 -10.77 8.74
C VAL A 422 -14.04 -10.22 8.70
N GLY A 423 -13.16 -10.79 7.89
CA GLY A 423 -11.83 -10.25 7.72
C GLY A 423 -10.99 -10.99 6.70
N THR A 424 -9.96 -10.30 6.24
CA THR A 424 -8.87 -10.84 5.43
C THR A 424 -7.56 -10.68 6.22
N TYR A 425 -6.79 -11.74 6.34
CA TYR A 425 -5.59 -11.80 7.18
C TYR A 425 -4.42 -12.34 6.37
N ARG A 426 -3.20 -11.86 6.65
CA ARG A 426 -1.96 -12.33 6.01
C ARG A 426 -1.26 -13.33 6.92
N LEU A 427 -0.98 -14.50 6.39
CA LEU A 427 -0.37 -15.60 7.12
C LEU A 427 1.05 -15.23 7.58
N ALA A 428 1.26 -15.24 8.89
CA ALA A 428 2.52 -14.88 9.51
C ALA A 428 3.29 -16.07 10.08
N GLN A 429 2.56 -17.13 10.47
CA GLN A 429 3.18 -18.32 11.05
C GLN A 429 2.40 -19.57 10.65
N ILE A 430 3.15 -20.61 10.32
CA ILE A 430 2.65 -21.93 10.00
C ILE A 430 3.33 -22.92 10.93
N GLN A 431 2.57 -23.77 11.60
CA GLN A 431 3.09 -24.74 12.53
C GLN A 431 2.36 -26.07 12.38
N PHE A 432 3.10 -27.15 12.09
CA PHE A 432 2.61 -28.51 12.20
C PHE A 432 2.72 -28.98 13.65
N VAL A 433 1.59 -29.40 14.23
CA VAL A 433 1.53 -29.92 15.60
C VAL A 433 1.15 -31.37 15.52
N ARG A 434 2.06 -32.23 15.94
CA ARG A 434 1.86 -33.68 16.00
C ARG A 434 1.57 -34.09 17.45
N ALA A 435 0.41 -34.69 17.65
CA ALA A 435 0.02 -35.31 18.91
C ALA A 435 -0.15 -36.84 18.73
N PRO A 436 -0.15 -37.64 19.81
CA PRO A 436 -0.23 -39.11 19.70
C PRO A 436 -1.43 -39.62 18.90
N GLU A 437 -2.56 -38.93 18.94
CA GLU A 437 -3.81 -39.36 18.30
C GLU A 437 -4.28 -38.42 17.18
N ALA A 438 -3.58 -37.31 16.94
CA ALA A 438 -4.02 -36.32 15.96
C ALA A 438 -2.87 -35.44 15.44
N ASN A 439 -2.98 -35.04 14.19
CA ASN A 439 -2.08 -34.06 13.56
C ASN A 439 -2.88 -32.80 13.24
N TYR A 440 -2.31 -31.67 13.56
CA TYR A 440 -2.92 -30.37 13.34
C TYR A 440 -2.02 -29.46 12.51
N LEU A 441 -2.63 -28.57 11.76
CA LEU A 441 -1.96 -27.41 11.18
C LEU A 441 -2.47 -26.15 11.89
N ARG A 442 -1.57 -25.46 12.58
CA ARG A 442 -1.84 -24.19 13.24
C ARG A 442 -1.36 -23.06 12.37
N LEU A 443 -2.26 -22.13 12.07
CA LEU A 443 -2.02 -20.94 11.27
C LEU A 443 -2.21 -19.71 12.14
N VAL A 444 -1.26 -18.77 12.11
CA VAL A 444 -1.41 -17.44 12.75
C VAL A 444 -1.26 -16.39 11.67
N ALA A 445 -2.25 -15.52 11.58
CA ALA A 445 -2.31 -14.48 10.58
C ALA A 445 -2.70 -13.13 11.22
N PHE A 446 -2.33 -12.05 10.55
CA PHE A 446 -2.68 -10.69 10.96
C PHE A 446 -3.31 -9.95 9.79
N ASP A 447 -4.18 -8.99 10.08
CA ASP A 447 -4.69 -8.10 9.06
C ASP A 447 -3.57 -7.20 8.49
N LEU A 448 -3.87 -6.51 7.40
CA LEU A 448 -2.90 -5.68 6.70
C LEU A 448 -2.42 -4.47 7.53
N SER A 449 -3.14 -4.09 8.62
CA SER A 449 -2.70 -3.01 9.52
C SER A 449 -1.40 -3.33 10.25
N ARG A 450 -0.95 -4.61 10.27
CA ARG A 450 0.39 -4.97 10.73
C ARG A 450 1.50 -4.21 9.99
N ASN A 451 1.27 -3.83 8.75
CA ASN A 451 2.24 -3.05 7.99
C ASN A 451 2.48 -1.66 8.58
N LEU A 452 1.54 -1.13 9.37
CA LEU A 452 1.75 0.11 10.11
C LEU A 452 2.87 -0.01 11.17
N ASP A 453 3.25 -1.21 11.57
CA ASP A 453 4.36 -1.45 12.49
C ASP A 453 5.74 -1.42 11.79
N LEU A 454 5.76 -1.30 10.46
CA LEU A 454 6.98 -1.02 9.71
C LEU A 454 7.50 0.38 10.05
N VAL A 455 8.81 0.55 9.95
CA VAL A 455 9.47 1.81 10.29
C VAL A 455 9.77 2.64 9.04
N ALA A 456 9.65 3.95 9.15
CA ALA A 456 10.10 4.87 8.14
C ALA A 456 11.63 4.80 8.01
N ARG A 457 12.11 4.56 6.81
CA ARG A 457 13.56 4.45 6.56
C ARG A 457 14.26 5.80 6.60
N TYR A 458 13.59 6.84 6.12
CA TYR A 458 14.12 8.20 6.04
C TYR A 458 13.19 9.18 6.70
N GLN A 459 13.77 10.25 7.23
CA GLN A 459 12.99 11.38 7.72
C GLN A 459 12.27 12.05 6.55
N GLN A 460 10.99 12.38 6.78
CA GLN A 460 10.15 13.13 5.85
C GLN A 460 9.57 14.34 6.56
N ILE A 461 9.59 15.48 5.90
CA ILE A 461 9.04 16.73 6.44
C ILE A 461 7.88 17.15 5.53
N TYR A 462 6.72 17.28 6.13
CA TYR A 462 5.50 17.74 5.47
C TYR A 462 5.13 19.10 6.03
N ALA A 463 5.00 20.11 5.17
CA ALA A 463 4.62 21.46 5.55
C ALA A 463 3.34 21.87 4.84
N GLY A 464 2.40 22.44 5.60
CA GLY A 464 1.16 23.01 5.07
C GLY A 464 0.21 22.01 4.42
N GLN A 465 0.29 20.72 4.78
CA GLN A 465 -0.58 19.66 4.27
C GLN A 465 -1.85 19.54 5.11
N THR A 466 -2.94 19.09 4.50
CA THR A 466 -4.16 18.77 5.24
C THR A 466 -3.99 17.50 6.07
N LEU A 467 -4.76 17.38 7.15
CA LEU A 467 -4.76 16.17 7.97
C LEU A 467 -5.13 14.93 7.14
N GLY A 468 -6.13 15.04 6.27
CA GLY A 468 -6.54 13.95 5.38
C GLY A 468 -5.42 13.48 4.45
N TYR A 469 -4.67 14.43 3.87
CA TYR A 469 -3.50 14.10 3.07
C TYR A 469 -2.44 13.34 3.88
N LEU A 470 -2.12 13.81 5.08
CA LEU A 470 -1.10 13.17 5.92
C LEU A 470 -1.50 11.75 6.35
N ILE A 471 -2.77 11.55 6.72
CA ILE A 471 -3.28 10.20 7.05
C ILE A 471 -3.15 9.28 5.84
N ALA A 472 -3.58 9.72 4.67
CA ALA A 472 -3.49 8.95 3.43
C ALA A 472 -2.03 8.63 3.05
N GLU A 473 -1.14 9.61 3.19
CA GLU A 473 0.29 9.44 2.90
C GLU A 473 0.95 8.43 3.84
N ILE A 474 0.71 8.53 5.16
CA ILE A 474 1.27 7.58 6.14
C ILE A 474 0.75 6.16 5.89
N ALA A 475 -0.54 6.02 5.63
CA ALA A 475 -1.15 4.73 5.34
C ALA A 475 -0.61 4.12 4.02
N ALA A 476 -0.52 4.91 2.96
CA ALA A 476 0.03 4.46 1.67
C ALA A 476 1.50 4.03 1.80
N ARG A 477 2.32 4.72 2.62
CA ARG A 477 3.71 4.31 2.90
C ARG A 477 3.78 2.92 3.54
N ALA A 478 2.81 2.58 4.37
CA ALA A 478 2.66 1.24 4.93
C ALA A 478 2.04 0.21 3.95
N GLY A 479 1.65 0.63 2.74
CA GLY A 479 1.01 -0.23 1.75
C GLY A 479 -0.50 -0.37 1.92
N LEU A 480 -1.14 0.53 2.65
CA LEU A 480 -2.60 0.61 2.80
C LEU A 480 -3.14 1.67 1.83
N PHE A 481 -3.67 1.22 0.70
CA PHE A 481 -4.08 2.12 -0.39
C PHE A 481 -5.55 2.47 -0.39
N THR A 482 -6.39 1.64 0.22
CA THR A 482 -7.83 1.88 0.31
C THR A 482 -8.16 2.50 1.66
N ILE A 483 -8.63 3.76 1.63
CA ILE A 483 -8.86 4.56 2.84
C ILE A 483 -10.22 5.25 2.73
N VAL A 484 -10.98 5.22 3.81
CA VAL A 484 -12.21 5.99 3.99
C VAL A 484 -11.97 7.01 5.10
N LEU A 485 -12.00 8.27 4.73
CA LEU A 485 -11.86 9.39 5.66
C LEU A 485 -13.25 9.94 6.05
N PRO A 486 -13.44 10.44 7.28
CA PRO A 486 -14.68 11.10 7.66
C PRO A 486 -14.87 12.39 6.88
N THR A 487 -16.13 12.79 6.67
CA THR A 487 -16.48 14.04 5.96
C THR A 487 -16.50 15.27 6.87
N THR A 488 -15.77 15.24 7.98
CA THR A 488 -15.73 16.32 8.96
C THR A 488 -14.75 17.42 8.55
N SER A 489 -14.96 18.64 9.06
CA SER A 489 -14.05 19.77 8.80
C SER A 489 -12.63 19.55 9.33
N GLN A 490 -12.44 18.61 10.25
CA GLN A 490 -11.13 18.28 10.82
C GLN A 490 -10.17 17.72 9.76
N ILE A 491 -10.66 16.91 8.82
CA ILE A 491 -9.84 16.32 7.74
C ILE A 491 -9.25 17.40 6.82
N ALA A 492 -9.94 18.51 6.64
CA ALA A 492 -9.48 19.65 5.83
C ALA A 492 -8.53 20.60 6.59
N GLN A 493 -8.34 20.39 7.90
CA GLN A 493 -7.45 21.27 8.68
C GLN A 493 -6.01 21.15 8.20
N ILE A 494 -5.36 22.28 8.06
CA ILE A 494 -3.95 22.34 7.67
C ILE A 494 -3.08 22.06 8.90
N VAL A 495 -2.23 21.08 8.78
CA VAL A 495 -1.16 20.80 9.74
C VAL A 495 0.06 21.62 9.32
N PRO A 496 0.49 22.62 10.11
CA PRO A 496 1.56 23.52 9.70
C PRO A 496 2.88 22.79 9.37
N MET A 497 3.22 21.80 10.17
CA MET A 497 4.39 20.96 9.95
C MET A 497 4.19 19.61 10.63
N PHE A 498 4.46 18.53 9.91
CA PHE A 498 4.53 17.18 10.43
C PHE A 498 5.85 16.54 10.00
N VAL A 499 6.53 15.88 10.93
CA VAL A 499 7.81 15.24 10.69
C VAL A 499 7.71 13.75 11.01
N LEU A 500 7.76 12.93 9.99
CA LEU A 500 7.94 11.49 10.14
C LEU A 500 9.42 11.22 10.34
N GLN A 501 9.80 10.76 11.53
CA GLN A 501 11.20 10.50 11.88
C GLN A 501 11.70 9.18 11.27
N ALA A 502 12.98 9.13 10.88
CA ALA A 502 13.60 7.86 10.54
C ALA A 502 13.58 6.90 11.74
N GLY A 503 13.17 5.65 11.50
CA GLY A 503 12.99 4.64 12.56
C GLY A 503 11.66 4.73 13.33
N GLN A 504 10.83 5.74 13.11
CA GLN A 504 9.48 5.81 13.66
C GLN A 504 8.56 4.84 12.91
N THR A 505 7.69 4.12 13.61
CA THR A 505 6.67 3.28 12.95
C THR A 505 5.57 4.13 12.34
N TYR A 506 4.99 3.67 11.24
CA TYR A 506 3.84 4.35 10.64
C TYR A 506 2.63 4.37 11.58
N ARG A 507 2.46 3.32 12.40
CA ARG A 507 1.43 3.27 13.44
C ARG A 507 1.57 4.43 14.41
N HIS A 508 2.78 4.63 14.95
CA HIS A 508 3.01 5.73 15.89
C HIS A 508 2.74 7.10 15.25
N ALA A 509 3.14 7.28 13.98
CA ALA A 509 2.86 8.50 13.23
C ALA A 509 1.36 8.73 13.02
N LEU A 510 0.62 7.66 12.70
CA LEU A 510 -0.83 7.73 12.51
C LEU A 510 -1.57 7.96 13.82
N ASP A 511 -1.16 7.27 14.91
CA ASP A 511 -1.70 7.47 16.27
C ASP A 511 -1.52 8.92 16.73
N GLU A 512 -0.34 9.48 16.46
CA GLU A 512 -0.05 10.87 16.78
C GLU A 512 -0.99 11.84 16.05
N LEU A 513 -1.12 11.70 14.72
CA LEU A 513 -2.02 12.53 13.91
C LEU A 513 -3.48 12.37 14.36
N CYS A 514 -3.96 11.14 14.49
CA CYS A 514 -5.35 10.88 14.85
C CYS A 514 -5.68 11.36 16.26
N SER A 515 -4.76 11.18 17.22
CA SER A 515 -4.99 11.57 18.62
C SER A 515 -5.09 13.08 18.86
N ILE A 516 -4.48 13.91 17.99
CA ILE A 516 -4.62 15.37 18.07
C ILE A 516 -6.05 15.78 17.77
N TYR A 517 -6.69 15.10 16.84
CA TYR A 517 -8.01 15.48 16.31
C TYR A 517 -9.15 14.56 16.77
N GLY A 518 -8.89 13.65 17.70
CA GLY A 518 -9.92 12.78 18.24
C GLY A 518 -10.40 11.68 17.27
N LEU A 519 -9.59 11.34 16.31
CA LEU A 519 -9.88 10.30 15.33
C LEU A 519 -9.38 8.94 15.81
N VAL A 520 -10.07 7.90 15.35
CA VAL A 520 -9.65 6.49 15.49
C VAL A 520 -9.61 5.85 14.11
N TYR A 521 -8.88 4.74 14.02
CA TYR A 521 -8.81 3.99 12.77
C TYR A 521 -8.77 2.47 13.02
N PHE A 522 -9.24 1.71 12.05
CA PHE A 522 -9.20 0.25 12.02
C PHE A 522 -9.32 -0.23 10.56
N LEU A 523 -8.97 -1.49 10.30
CA LEU A 523 -9.25 -2.11 9.01
C LEU A 523 -10.60 -2.82 9.04
N ASP A 524 -11.39 -2.63 7.99
CA ASP A 524 -12.60 -3.40 7.79
C ASP A 524 -12.32 -4.77 7.12
N GLN A 525 -13.38 -5.55 6.89
CA GLN A 525 -13.29 -6.88 6.30
C GLN A 525 -12.70 -6.88 4.86
N ASP A 526 -12.72 -5.74 4.17
CA ASP A 526 -12.25 -5.58 2.79
C ASP A 526 -10.87 -4.91 2.69
N GLU A 527 -10.12 -4.95 3.79
CA GLU A 527 -8.78 -4.35 3.91
C GLU A 527 -8.78 -2.82 3.68
N THR A 528 -9.92 -2.16 3.92
CA THR A 528 -10.04 -0.71 3.83
C THR A 528 -9.74 -0.08 5.19
N LEU A 529 -8.82 0.88 5.24
CA LEU A 529 -8.54 1.66 6.44
C LEU A 529 -9.69 2.65 6.68
N GLN A 530 -10.50 2.36 7.68
CA GLN A 530 -11.58 3.22 8.14
C GLN A 530 -11.04 4.21 9.16
N VAL A 531 -11.17 5.51 8.90
CA VAL A 531 -10.84 6.57 9.85
C VAL A 531 -12.17 7.22 10.29
N ARG A 532 -12.39 7.31 11.60
CA ARG A 532 -13.66 7.80 12.17
C ARG A 532 -13.43 8.80 13.29
N GLU A 533 -14.33 9.75 13.39
CA GLU A 533 -14.50 10.58 14.58
C GLU A 533 -15.47 9.83 15.52
N LEU A 534 -15.12 9.73 16.79
CA LEU A 534 -15.96 9.11 17.79
C LEU A 534 -16.84 10.15 18.48
N ALA A 535 -18.16 9.99 18.35
CA ALA A 535 -19.13 10.85 19.03
C ALA A 535 -19.86 10.06 20.13
N SER A 536 -20.21 10.74 21.23
CA SER A 536 -21.08 10.17 22.28
C SER A 536 -22.52 9.94 21.78
N SER A 537 -22.88 10.53 20.64
CA SER A 537 -24.16 10.36 19.97
C SER A 537 -24.18 9.25 18.93
N ASP A 538 -23.10 8.45 18.81
CA ASP A 538 -23.06 7.34 17.85
C ASP A 538 -24.21 6.37 18.15
N PRO A 539 -24.98 5.94 17.13
CA PRO A 539 -26.13 5.08 17.35
C PRO A 539 -25.72 3.67 17.80
N SER A 540 -26.58 3.04 18.59
CA SER A 540 -26.49 1.60 18.86
C SER A 540 -26.81 0.83 17.58
N VAL A 541 -25.92 -0.08 17.19
CA VAL A 541 -26.10 -0.94 16.02
C VAL A 541 -26.68 -2.30 16.38
N TRP A 542 -26.56 -2.68 17.64
CA TRP A 542 -27.10 -3.93 18.19
C TRP A 542 -27.47 -3.79 19.65
N SER A 543 -28.47 -4.57 20.09
CA SER A 543 -28.94 -4.59 21.47
C SER A 543 -28.91 -6.02 22.00
N TYR A 544 -28.30 -6.21 23.15
CA TYR A 544 -28.26 -7.49 23.85
C TYR A 544 -29.08 -7.39 25.14
N GLN A 545 -29.93 -8.42 25.40
CA GLN A 545 -30.71 -8.56 26.62
C GLN A 545 -30.62 -9.99 27.19
N PRO A 546 -31.32 -10.98 26.60
CA PRO A 546 -31.30 -12.35 27.15
C PRO A 546 -30.10 -13.17 26.71
N GLU A 547 -29.33 -12.72 25.71
CA GLU A 547 -28.22 -13.46 25.11
C GLU A 547 -26.88 -13.22 25.84
N ILE A 548 -26.85 -12.41 26.89
CA ILE A 548 -25.66 -12.15 27.65
C ILE A 548 -25.33 -13.37 28.52
N GLU A 549 -24.23 -14.04 28.23
CA GLU A 549 -23.77 -15.20 29.02
C GLU A 549 -23.05 -14.74 30.29
N THR A 550 -22.18 -13.76 30.16
CA THR A 550 -21.48 -13.13 31.29
C THR A 550 -21.36 -11.65 31.04
N ILE A 551 -21.47 -10.85 32.11
CA ILE A 551 -21.25 -9.42 32.07
C ILE A 551 -20.53 -8.98 33.33
N SER A 552 -19.55 -8.10 33.15
CA SER A 552 -18.85 -7.42 34.24
C SER A 552 -18.95 -5.93 34.05
N PHE A 553 -19.49 -5.25 35.04
CA PHE A 553 -19.54 -3.79 35.10
C PHE A 553 -18.48 -3.29 36.06
N GLY A 554 -17.76 -2.28 35.65
CA GLY A 554 -16.77 -1.61 36.49
C GLY A 554 -16.85 -0.09 36.31
N SER A 555 -16.56 0.64 37.36
CA SER A 555 -16.28 2.05 37.30
C SER A 555 -15.04 2.37 38.11
N THR A 556 -14.28 3.35 37.68
CA THR A 556 -13.11 3.83 38.40
C THR A 556 -13.22 5.33 38.57
N ASP A 557 -12.84 5.81 39.77
CA ASP A 557 -12.72 7.24 40.02
C ASP A 557 -11.31 7.78 39.68
N GLN A 558 -10.41 6.91 39.24
CA GLN A 558 -8.99 7.25 38.99
C GLN A 558 -8.73 8.04 37.71
N ARG A 559 -9.77 8.44 36.99
CA ARG A 559 -9.63 9.25 35.78
C ARG A 559 -9.17 10.68 36.09
N ALA A 560 -8.40 11.26 35.18
CA ALA A 560 -8.17 12.68 35.21
C ALA A 560 -9.47 13.43 34.85
N ASN A 561 -9.76 14.51 35.58
CA ASN A 561 -10.89 15.39 35.33
C ASN A 561 -10.48 16.83 34.96
N HIS A 562 -9.17 17.07 34.93
CA HIS A 562 -8.56 18.26 34.37
C HIS A 562 -7.35 17.83 33.53
N VAL A 563 -7.29 18.30 32.29
CA VAL A 563 -6.20 18.00 31.36
C VAL A 563 -5.61 19.31 30.86
N ILE A 564 -4.29 19.44 31.04
CA ILE A 564 -3.50 20.53 30.48
C ILE A 564 -2.56 19.93 29.44
N VAL A 565 -2.58 20.49 28.25
CA VAL A 565 -1.65 20.14 27.18
C VAL A 565 -0.73 21.31 26.91
N SER A 566 0.57 21.07 27.00
CA SER A 566 1.61 22.03 26.65
C SER A 566 2.22 21.68 25.31
N GLY A 567 2.21 22.62 24.39
CA GLY A 567 2.81 22.51 23.07
C GLY A 567 4.26 23.00 23.04
N LYS A 568 4.74 23.23 21.81
CA LYS A 568 6.08 23.77 21.57
C LYS A 568 6.21 25.18 22.14
N PRO A 569 7.27 25.46 22.92
CA PRO A 569 7.53 26.83 23.34
C PRO A 569 7.78 27.71 22.12
N PRO A 570 7.30 28.97 22.11
CA PRO A 570 7.57 29.87 21.01
C PRO A 570 9.07 30.12 20.85
N ILE A 571 9.50 30.18 19.59
CA ILE A 571 10.90 30.53 19.25
C ILE A 571 11.03 32.06 19.35
N GLY A 572 11.63 32.57 20.42
CA GLY A 572 11.82 34.00 20.62
C GLY A 572 12.34 34.36 22.02
N PRO A 573 12.62 35.63 22.31
CA PRO A 573 13.13 36.03 23.59
C PRO A 573 12.17 35.66 24.73
N SER A 574 12.71 35.31 25.83
CA SER A 574 12.28 34.58 27.01
C SER A 574 10.95 34.96 27.72
N SER A 575 10.08 35.74 27.13
CA SER A 575 8.79 36.16 27.72
C SER A 575 7.56 35.62 27.01
N ALA A 576 7.70 34.82 25.95
CA ALA A 576 6.55 34.27 25.25
C ALA A 576 5.94 33.13 26.07
N ALA A 577 4.63 33.23 26.35
CA ALA A 577 3.88 32.20 27.06
C ALA A 577 3.96 30.85 26.34
N LEU A 578 4.09 29.77 27.08
CA LEU A 578 3.96 28.42 26.54
C LEU A 578 2.64 28.29 25.78
N THR A 579 2.66 27.67 24.64
CA THR A 579 1.43 27.29 23.94
C THR A 579 0.74 26.21 24.76
N THR A 580 -0.37 26.55 25.40
CA THR A 580 -1.11 25.62 26.25
C THR A 580 -2.58 25.60 25.88
N GLY A 581 -3.22 24.47 26.10
CA GLY A 581 -4.65 24.31 26.04
C GLY A 581 -5.11 23.46 27.22
N GLU A 582 -6.30 23.71 27.72
CA GLU A 582 -6.84 22.96 28.85
C GLU A 582 -8.29 22.56 28.60
N ALA A 583 -8.71 21.48 29.27
CA ALA A 583 -10.07 21.00 29.33
C ALA A 583 -10.34 20.40 30.71
N PHE A 584 -11.53 20.58 31.23
CA PHE A 584 -11.90 20.07 32.54
C PHE A 584 -13.36 19.62 32.59
N ASP A 585 -13.65 18.66 33.49
CA ASP A 585 -14.97 18.10 33.76
C ASP A 585 -15.43 18.57 35.16
N ASP A 586 -16.09 19.72 35.20
CA ASP A 586 -16.62 20.31 36.41
C ASP A 586 -17.60 19.38 37.15
N ALA A 587 -18.42 18.62 36.41
CA ALA A 587 -19.40 17.73 37.02
C ALA A 587 -18.72 16.62 37.82
N HIS A 588 -17.67 16.02 37.24
CA HIS A 588 -16.91 14.99 37.91
C HIS A 588 -16.07 15.53 39.09
N MET A 589 -15.47 16.74 38.92
CA MET A 589 -14.76 17.37 40.04
C MET A 589 -15.69 17.61 41.24
N ARG A 590 -16.91 18.07 41.01
CA ARG A 590 -17.90 18.25 42.08
C ARG A 590 -18.37 16.94 42.67
N LEU A 591 -18.52 15.90 41.84
CA LEU A 591 -18.96 14.58 42.29
C LEU A 591 -17.97 13.96 43.26
N ILE A 592 -16.66 13.99 42.98
CA ILE A 592 -15.63 13.35 43.80
C ILE A 592 -14.97 14.31 44.79
N GLY A 593 -15.26 15.62 44.69
CA GLY A 593 -14.68 16.66 45.56
C GLY A 593 -13.16 16.84 45.40
N LEU A 594 -12.60 16.41 44.26
CA LEU A 594 -11.16 16.40 44.03
C LEU A 594 -10.83 16.72 42.57
N GLU A 595 -9.85 17.59 42.36
CA GLU A 595 -9.20 17.81 41.06
C GLU A 595 -8.10 16.77 40.82
N ARG A 596 -8.14 16.10 39.68
CA ARG A 596 -7.12 15.17 39.20
C ARG A 596 -6.57 15.66 37.89
N LEU A 597 -5.38 16.27 37.98
CA LEU A 597 -4.71 16.89 36.82
C LEU A 597 -3.89 15.86 36.05
N LEU A 598 -4.12 15.83 34.71
CA LEU A 598 -3.21 15.21 33.73
C LEU A 598 -2.49 16.31 32.97
N HIS A 599 -1.18 16.39 33.10
CA HIS A 599 -0.37 17.27 32.28
C HIS A 599 0.31 16.47 31.19
N HIS A 600 0.01 16.81 29.94
CA HIS A 600 0.56 16.20 28.74
C HIS A 600 1.42 17.21 27.98
N VAL A 601 2.63 16.83 27.60
CA VAL A 601 3.54 17.69 26.83
C VAL A 601 3.71 17.12 25.44
N ASP A 602 3.35 17.88 24.42
CA ASP A 602 3.52 17.49 23.03
C ASP A 602 4.20 18.64 22.25
N PRO A 603 5.52 18.58 22.05
CA PRO A 603 6.29 19.66 21.43
C PRO A 603 5.96 19.86 19.94
N LYS A 604 5.13 19.02 19.34
CA LYS A 604 4.70 19.13 17.95
C LYS A 604 3.48 20.06 17.77
N LEU A 605 2.75 20.30 18.86
CA LEU A 605 1.62 21.23 18.84
C LEU A 605 2.14 22.68 18.87
N SER A 606 1.78 23.43 17.83
CA SER A 606 2.31 24.79 17.65
C SER A 606 1.29 25.90 17.96
N THR A 607 0.01 25.55 18.16
CA THR A 607 -1.06 26.50 18.43
C THR A 607 -1.87 26.14 19.67
N THR A 608 -2.42 27.17 20.35
CA THR A 608 -3.33 26.97 21.49
C THR A 608 -4.58 26.18 21.11
N VAL A 609 -5.07 26.35 19.86
CA VAL A 609 -6.21 25.59 19.35
C VAL A 609 -5.92 24.10 19.29
N GLN A 610 -4.75 23.70 18.77
CA GLN A 610 -4.34 22.29 18.74
C GLN A 610 -4.17 21.74 20.17
N CYS A 611 -3.58 22.50 21.08
CA CYS A 611 -3.43 22.08 22.47
C CYS A 611 -4.80 21.89 23.15
N ALA A 612 -5.76 22.80 22.94
CA ALA A 612 -7.10 22.70 23.50
C ALA A 612 -7.90 21.51 22.90
N GLN A 613 -7.79 21.27 21.60
CA GLN A 613 -8.39 20.11 20.95
C GLN A 613 -7.83 18.81 21.53
N LYS A 614 -6.51 18.71 21.68
CA LYS A 614 -5.86 17.56 22.29
C LYS A 614 -6.27 17.37 23.75
N ALA A 615 -6.36 18.45 24.53
CA ALA A 615 -6.82 18.42 25.93
C ALA A 615 -8.25 17.88 26.02
N SER A 616 -9.17 18.39 25.19
CA SER A 616 -10.55 17.93 25.13
C SER A 616 -10.65 16.45 24.74
N PHE A 617 -9.86 16.02 23.77
CA PHE A 617 -9.81 14.60 23.37
C PHE A 617 -9.32 13.70 24.52
N LEU A 618 -8.21 14.06 25.18
CA LEU A 618 -7.68 13.29 26.30
C LEU A 618 -8.66 13.26 27.47
N LEU A 619 -9.35 14.37 27.76
CA LEU A 619 -10.38 14.40 28.80
C LEU A 619 -11.55 13.48 28.46
N ALA A 620 -12.04 13.52 27.23
CA ALA A 620 -13.10 12.62 26.77
C ALA A 620 -12.66 11.14 26.83
N GLN A 621 -11.41 10.84 26.47
CA GLN A 621 -10.83 9.50 26.60
C GLN A 621 -10.80 9.05 28.07
N GLN A 622 -10.38 9.91 29.01
CA GLN A 622 -10.41 9.62 30.44
C GLN A 622 -11.85 9.38 30.93
N ALA A 623 -12.81 10.14 30.46
CA ALA A 623 -14.21 9.98 30.83
C ALA A 623 -14.77 8.61 30.38
N ARG A 624 -14.47 8.21 29.15
CA ARG A 624 -14.91 6.92 28.60
C ARG A 624 -14.25 5.73 29.32
N ALA A 625 -12.97 5.83 29.65
CA ALA A 625 -12.24 4.80 30.39
C ALA A 625 -12.75 4.57 31.83
N GLN A 626 -13.61 5.48 32.35
CA GLN A 626 -14.21 5.30 33.67
C GLN A 626 -15.16 4.10 33.74
N VAL A 627 -15.84 3.81 32.63
CA VAL A 627 -16.85 2.74 32.55
C VAL A 627 -16.28 1.65 31.66
N VAL A 628 -15.87 0.56 32.26
CA VAL A 628 -15.35 -0.61 31.56
C VAL A 628 -16.33 -1.76 31.74
N HIS A 629 -16.81 -2.29 30.64
CA HIS A 629 -17.63 -3.48 30.61
C HIS A 629 -16.91 -4.60 29.88
N SER A 630 -16.99 -5.80 30.42
CA SER A 630 -16.63 -7.02 29.71
C SER A 630 -17.87 -7.86 29.56
N VAL A 631 -18.18 -8.29 28.34
CA VAL A 631 -19.36 -9.08 28.05
C VAL A 631 -19.01 -10.24 27.13
N THR A 632 -19.63 -11.41 27.43
CA THR A 632 -19.57 -12.60 26.58
C THR A 632 -20.98 -12.84 26.04
N VAL A 633 -21.07 -12.95 24.73
CA VAL A 633 -22.32 -13.17 23.99
C VAL A 633 -22.08 -14.22 22.91
N PRO A 634 -23.13 -14.84 22.37
CA PRO A 634 -22.99 -15.63 21.16
C PRO A 634 -22.40 -14.83 20.00
N LEU A 635 -21.62 -15.49 19.15
CA LEU A 635 -20.96 -14.86 18.03
C LEU A 635 -21.92 -14.03 17.18
N ASN A 636 -21.54 -12.78 16.90
CA ASN A 636 -22.30 -11.90 16.01
C ASN A 636 -21.36 -11.32 14.92
N PRO A 637 -21.44 -11.82 13.69
CA PRO A 637 -20.54 -11.39 12.61
C PRO A 637 -20.79 -9.95 12.10
N ALA A 638 -21.90 -9.30 12.53
CA ALA A 638 -22.18 -7.91 12.17
C ALA A 638 -21.24 -6.91 12.82
N LEU A 639 -20.74 -7.24 14.02
CA LEU A 639 -20.03 -6.28 14.87
C LEU A 639 -18.59 -6.04 14.43
N GLN A 640 -18.15 -4.80 14.62
CA GLN A 640 -16.80 -4.31 14.35
C GLN A 640 -16.30 -3.45 15.50
N LEU A 641 -15.00 -3.16 15.50
CA LEU A 641 -14.43 -2.19 16.43
C LEU A 641 -15.14 -0.82 16.32
N PHE A 642 -15.32 -0.19 17.46
CA PHE A 642 -15.97 1.12 17.63
C PHE A 642 -17.47 1.16 17.29
N ASP A 643 -18.11 0.03 17.06
CA ASP A 643 -19.57 0.00 16.97
C ASP A 643 -20.22 0.26 18.32
N GLY A 644 -21.33 1.00 18.32
CA GLY A 644 -22.15 1.26 19.50
C GLY A 644 -23.05 0.06 19.80
N LEU A 645 -23.16 -0.35 21.05
CA LEU A 645 -24.02 -1.42 21.54
C LEU A 645 -24.92 -0.92 22.66
N THR A 646 -26.15 -1.46 22.72
CA THR A 646 -27.01 -1.32 23.89
C THR A 646 -26.98 -2.62 24.67
N LEU A 647 -26.55 -2.56 25.92
CA LEU A 647 -26.63 -3.66 26.86
C LEU A 647 -27.79 -3.39 27.83
N SER A 648 -28.69 -4.35 27.95
CA SER A 648 -29.79 -4.29 28.90
C SER A 648 -29.72 -5.52 29.80
N ASP A 649 -29.41 -5.29 31.07
CA ASP A 649 -29.39 -6.36 32.11
C ASP A 649 -30.31 -5.98 33.25
N SER A 650 -31.33 -6.78 33.48
CA SER A 650 -32.29 -6.60 34.57
C SER A 650 -31.68 -6.88 35.96
N ALA A 651 -30.55 -7.57 36.01
CA ALA A 651 -29.81 -7.87 37.24
C ALA A 651 -28.72 -6.85 37.56
N ALA A 652 -28.53 -5.81 36.71
CA ALA A 652 -27.54 -4.78 36.97
C ALA A 652 -27.75 -4.10 38.33
N PRO A 653 -26.67 -3.69 39.03
CA PRO A 653 -26.76 -3.11 40.40
C PRO A 653 -27.66 -1.88 40.54
N THR A 654 -27.94 -1.20 39.46
CA THR A 654 -28.80 0.00 39.42
C THR A 654 -30.30 -0.30 39.41
N GLY A 655 -30.72 -1.60 39.36
CA GLY A 655 -32.08 -2.07 39.70
C GLY A 655 -33.22 -1.69 38.77
N SER A 656 -32.97 -1.11 37.61
CA SER A 656 -34.04 -0.56 36.76
C SER A 656 -34.01 -1.04 35.32
N GLY A 657 -33.37 -2.15 35.00
CA GLY A 657 -33.27 -2.60 33.61
C GLY A 657 -32.62 -1.54 32.71
N GLN A 658 -31.66 -0.80 33.23
CA GLN A 658 -31.01 0.28 32.49
C GLN A 658 -30.27 -0.29 31.28
N SER A 659 -30.62 0.22 30.12
CA SER A 659 -29.83 0.02 28.93
C SER A 659 -28.60 0.96 28.99
N SER A 660 -27.43 0.37 28.97
CA SER A 660 -26.17 1.14 28.83
C SER A 660 -25.80 1.18 27.36
N LEU A 661 -25.58 2.38 26.85
CA LEU A 661 -24.98 2.54 25.54
C LEU A 661 -23.46 2.48 25.67
N CYS A 662 -22.83 1.54 24.97
CA CYS A 662 -21.41 1.27 25.07
C CYS A 662 -20.79 1.18 23.66
N ARG A 663 -19.46 1.27 23.60
CA ARG A 663 -18.68 1.14 22.36
C ARG A 663 -17.66 0.02 22.47
N ILE A 664 -17.47 -0.73 21.39
CA ILE A 664 -16.52 -1.85 21.34
C ILE A 664 -15.10 -1.31 21.20
N LEU A 665 -14.22 -1.66 22.15
CA LEU A 665 -12.77 -1.38 22.12
C LEU A 665 -11.96 -2.62 21.76
N SER A 666 -12.44 -3.79 22.15
CA SER A 666 -11.81 -5.07 21.87
C SER A 666 -12.87 -6.10 21.58
N LEU A 667 -12.62 -6.97 20.62
CA LEU A 667 -13.52 -8.04 20.20
C LEU A 667 -12.71 -9.31 20.01
N ARG A 668 -13.09 -10.37 20.74
CA ARG A 668 -12.51 -11.69 20.62
C ARG A 668 -13.59 -12.68 20.26
N ALA A 669 -13.60 -13.14 19.00
CA ALA A 669 -14.46 -14.23 18.57
C ALA A 669 -13.73 -15.56 18.77
N HIS A 670 -14.41 -16.54 19.33
CA HIS A 670 -13.90 -17.87 19.58
C HIS A 670 -14.88 -18.94 19.09
N TYR A 671 -14.36 -19.85 18.29
CA TYR A 671 -15.08 -21.01 17.79
C TYR A 671 -14.27 -22.28 18.09
N ASP A 672 -14.92 -23.31 18.65
CA ASP A 672 -14.34 -24.65 18.80
C ASP A 672 -15.41 -25.70 18.50
N ALA A 673 -15.26 -26.35 17.35
CA ALA A 673 -16.18 -27.37 16.87
C ALA A 673 -16.25 -28.59 17.79
N ARG A 674 -15.15 -28.91 18.49
CA ARG A 674 -15.07 -30.09 19.37
C ARG A 674 -15.83 -29.89 20.67
N HIS A 675 -15.94 -28.66 21.14
CA HIS A 675 -16.61 -28.29 22.39
C HIS A 675 -17.94 -27.59 22.14
N GLY A 676 -18.32 -27.36 20.87
CA GLY A 676 -19.54 -26.65 20.51
C GLY A 676 -19.54 -25.17 20.92
N LEU A 677 -18.34 -24.58 21.12
CA LEU A 677 -18.21 -23.18 21.51
C LEU A 677 -18.34 -22.28 20.29
N ASN A 678 -19.11 -21.21 20.42
CA ASN A 678 -19.26 -20.17 19.42
C ASN A 678 -19.66 -18.86 20.09
N GLU A 679 -18.67 -18.19 20.66
CA GLU A 679 -18.85 -17.04 21.54
C GLU A 679 -18.02 -15.83 21.10
N MET A 680 -18.44 -14.68 21.56
CA MET A 680 -17.75 -13.41 21.36
C MET A 680 -17.59 -12.69 22.70
N GLN A 681 -16.34 -12.43 23.06
CA GLN A 681 -15.99 -11.63 24.22
C GLN A 681 -15.66 -10.22 23.78
N MET A 682 -16.20 -9.23 24.44
CA MET A 682 -15.98 -7.83 24.11
C MET A 682 -15.56 -7.03 25.34
N GLU A 683 -14.60 -6.12 25.14
CA GLU A 683 -14.32 -5.04 26.10
C GLU A 683 -14.94 -3.76 25.55
N LEU A 684 -15.67 -3.06 26.40
CA LEU A 684 -16.51 -1.95 26.01
C LEU A 684 -16.17 -0.73 26.87
N GLU A 685 -16.25 0.45 26.25
CA GLU A 685 -16.26 1.74 26.98
C GLU A 685 -17.69 2.28 27.03
N GLY A 686 -18.03 3.09 28.04
CA GLY A 686 -19.27 3.83 28.09
C GLY A 686 -19.33 4.94 27.02
N LEU A 687 -20.50 5.20 26.45
CA LEU A 687 -20.77 6.30 25.53
C LEU A 687 -21.37 7.50 26.21
#